data_4d246a4e755fb9d32f1e3ada8dc016db
#
_entry.id   4d246a4e755fb9d32f1e3ada8dc016db
#
_cell.length_a   1.000
_cell.length_b   1.000
_cell.length_c   1.000
_cell.angle_alpha   90.00
_cell.angle_beta   90.00
_cell.angle_gamma   90.00
#
_symmetry.space_group_name_H-M   'P 1'
#
loop_
_entity.id
_entity.type
_entity.pdbx_description
1 polymer ?
#
loop_
_entity_poly.entity_id
_entity_poly.type
_entity_poly.pdbx_seq_one_letter_code
_entity_poly.pdbx_strand_id
1 'polypeptide(L)'
;MDDFDPRITEAKQFLKLANDADTNNRAEALEDLKFAAGDQWPVEIQNSRNLEARPCLTINKIDAYVRQVTNQQRQQRPRIKVHGMNSQSDAKIAEILTGICRHIEVNSDADHSYDNAFNYAVRCGFGYWRVKTDYVREDSFDQEIYIEPIHNPFTVYFDPNSTLPDGSDAEKCLITQVVSKKTFEKMYPDAETGVGFTQKGTGDSNAEWVMKEDIRIAEYWYTERKADKLCLLSDGSKVFRSDLPSDKDLLARGLVVIDERPTLKKQIKMIKCTAMEVLEEGDWASKFIPIIPVYGEEFVVDNKRKKYGLVRMAKDSQRMYNFWKTALTESVALAPKAKWLLAEGQDEGHENEWAQANIKSMPVLRYKQRDIEGVPAPVPTRIQPEAPPAGIIQAAEGINSDMQAVLGIFDANQMATGNISGKALNGQQQQIDLTNFHYYDNLTRSIKHTARIILDLIPKIYDQARVMRIIGDDGKPDLVEINKRSQDQYGVDKILNDVTIGEYDVVMDTGPGYNSKRIEAVNSMMPLLSADPNLINVAGDLIFRNMDFPGADVIADRLAASNPLAQIDDKSDVPPQVQMQLAQSKQSIQQLQQQLQAAQMMLKSRSDVEQMKQEAETKRLVIKETNRAQDIELRDQERHRNMVLKTDTQAHDTIVKTQTQLEIERMKADLAVYLAQLDRLSEKAATGEAIERAI
;
A
#
# COMPACT_ATOMS: atom_id res chain seq x y z
N MET A 1 -54.71 -3.22 5.57
CA MET A 1 -53.52 -3.77 4.87
C MET A 1 -52.48 -2.63 5.01
N ASP A 2 -51.53 -2.85 5.88
CA ASP A 2 -50.52 -1.84 6.17
C ASP A 2 -49.75 -1.57 4.89
N ASP A 3 -49.74 -0.32 4.48
CA ASP A 3 -49.12 0.15 3.23
C ASP A 3 -47.59 0.24 3.45
N PHE A 4 -46.95 -0.95 3.56
CA PHE A 4 -45.48 -1.02 3.70
C PHE A 4 -44.84 -0.55 2.41
N ASP A 5 -43.82 0.26 2.53
CA ASP A 5 -43.00 0.64 1.39
C ASP A 5 -42.55 -0.61 0.62
N PRO A 6 -42.82 -0.72 -0.68
CA PRO A 6 -42.48 -1.89 -1.49
C PRO A 6 -40.99 -2.22 -1.45
N ARG A 7 -40.13 -1.21 -1.23
CA ARG A 7 -38.69 -1.36 -1.14
C ARG A 7 -38.26 -2.16 0.10
N ILE A 8 -38.97 -2.00 1.23
CA ILE A 8 -38.72 -2.82 2.43
C ILE A 8 -39.08 -4.27 2.19
N THR A 9 -40.16 -4.52 1.46
CA THR A 9 -40.54 -5.86 1.08
C THR A 9 -39.49 -6.51 0.16
N GLU A 10 -38.98 -5.74 -0.79
CA GLU A 10 -37.87 -6.18 -1.66
C GLU A 10 -36.60 -6.47 -0.86
N ALA A 11 -36.22 -5.62 0.09
CA ALA A 11 -35.06 -5.81 0.97
C ALA A 11 -35.19 -7.11 1.79
N LYS A 12 -36.38 -7.40 2.34
CA LYS A 12 -36.67 -8.64 3.07
C LYS A 12 -36.57 -9.88 2.17
N GLN A 13 -37.12 -9.81 0.95
CA GLN A 13 -37.00 -10.88 -0.04
C GLN A 13 -35.55 -11.13 -0.44
N PHE A 14 -34.81 -10.07 -0.68
CA PHE A 14 -33.38 -10.16 -1.00
C PHE A 14 -32.58 -10.76 0.16
N LEU A 15 -32.81 -10.31 1.41
CA LEU A 15 -32.17 -10.88 2.61
C LEU A 15 -32.39 -12.38 2.68
N LYS A 16 -33.63 -12.83 2.44
CA LYS A 16 -33.96 -14.27 2.42
C LYS A 16 -33.22 -15.00 1.32
N LEU A 17 -33.26 -14.49 0.09
CA LEU A 17 -32.60 -15.09 -1.06
C LEU A 17 -31.10 -15.24 -0.85
N ALA A 18 -30.44 -14.16 -0.43
CA ALA A 18 -28.99 -14.12 -0.21
C ALA A 18 -28.58 -15.04 0.95
N ASN A 19 -29.37 -15.08 2.03
CA ASN A 19 -29.12 -15.99 3.13
C ASN A 19 -29.28 -17.46 2.72
N ASP A 20 -30.36 -17.80 2.01
CA ASP A 20 -30.64 -19.18 1.57
C ASP A 20 -29.53 -19.66 0.60
N ALA A 21 -29.07 -18.79 -0.31
CA ALA A 21 -28.02 -19.13 -1.25
C ALA A 21 -26.65 -19.39 -0.56
N ASP A 22 -26.37 -18.70 0.53
CA ASP A 22 -25.04 -18.74 1.18
C ASP A 22 -25.05 -19.44 2.56
N THR A 23 -26.19 -20.02 2.97
CA THR A 23 -26.37 -20.62 4.31
C THR A 23 -25.30 -21.64 4.66
N ASN A 24 -24.99 -22.56 3.75
CA ASN A 24 -23.95 -23.57 3.98
C ASN A 24 -22.56 -22.99 4.13
N ASN A 25 -22.19 -22.05 3.24
CA ASN A 25 -20.88 -21.37 3.31
C ASN A 25 -20.73 -20.61 4.63
N ARG A 26 -21.79 -19.92 5.07
CA ARG A 26 -21.80 -19.15 6.32
C ARG A 26 -21.70 -20.06 7.55
N ALA A 27 -22.43 -21.18 7.56
CA ALA A 27 -22.36 -22.15 8.65
C ALA A 27 -20.97 -22.77 8.77
N GLU A 28 -20.43 -23.22 7.65
CA GLU A 28 -19.08 -23.78 7.55
C GLU A 28 -18.00 -22.75 7.90
N ALA A 29 -18.15 -21.49 7.46
CA ALA A 29 -17.23 -20.39 7.79
C ALA A 29 -17.23 -20.04 9.29
N LEU A 30 -18.40 -20.06 9.95
CA LEU A 30 -18.50 -19.84 11.39
C LEU A 30 -17.80 -20.95 12.16
N GLU A 31 -17.95 -22.20 11.72
CA GLU A 31 -17.23 -23.33 12.27
C GLU A 31 -15.70 -23.20 12.09
N ASP A 32 -15.26 -22.74 10.90
CA ASP A 32 -13.84 -22.47 10.63
C ASP A 32 -13.26 -21.42 11.58
N LEU A 33 -13.99 -20.34 11.86
CA LEU A 33 -13.57 -19.31 12.81
C LEU A 33 -13.49 -19.82 14.25
N LYS A 34 -14.49 -20.60 14.70
CA LYS A 34 -14.48 -21.25 16.02
C LYS A 34 -13.28 -22.18 16.13
N PHE A 35 -13.04 -22.98 15.10
CA PHE A 35 -11.92 -23.90 15.02
C PHE A 35 -10.57 -23.18 15.07
N ALA A 36 -10.41 -22.09 14.35
CA ALA A 36 -9.22 -21.24 14.39
C ALA A 36 -9.03 -20.59 15.78
N ALA A 37 -10.12 -20.25 16.47
CA ALA A 37 -10.10 -19.71 17.83
C ALA A 37 -9.72 -20.75 18.90
N GLY A 38 -9.67 -22.05 18.57
CA GLY A 38 -9.27 -23.11 19.48
C GLY A 38 -10.35 -24.12 19.84
N ASP A 39 -11.57 -23.95 19.36
CA ASP A 39 -12.65 -24.92 19.51
C ASP A 39 -12.48 -26.06 18.48
N GLN A 40 -11.51 -26.95 18.76
CA GLN A 40 -11.02 -27.93 17.78
C GLN A 40 -11.52 -29.36 18.05
N TRP A 41 -12.08 -29.60 19.24
CA TRP A 41 -12.59 -30.91 19.58
C TRP A 41 -14.08 -31.04 19.26
N PRO A 42 -14.51 -32.16 18.61
CA PRO A 42 -15.91 -32.45 18.49
C PRO A 42 -16.56 -32.54 19.87
N VAL A 43 -17.72 -31.88 20.04
CA VAL A 43 -18.39 -31.76 21.36
C VAL A 43 -18.68 -33.15 21.98
N GLU A 44 -19.04 -34.12 21.17
CA GLU A 44 -19.32 -35.50 21.62
C GLU A 44 -18.08 -36.15 22.23
N ILE A 45 -16.92 -36.01 21.55
CA ILE A 45 -15.65 -36.57 22.03
C ILE A 45 -15.21 -35.83 23.28
N GLN A 46 -15.30 -34.50 23.30
CA GLN A 46 -14.93 -33.69 24.45
C GLN A 46 -15.75 -34.04 25.68
N ASN A 47 -17.08 -34.21 25.54
CA ASN A 47 -17.95 -34.58 26.63
C ASN A 47 -17.64 -35.99 27.14
N SER A 48 -17.44 -36.98 26.25
CA SER A 48 -17.06 -38.33 26.63
C SER A 48 -15.75 -38.36 27.43
N ARG A 49 -14.72 -37.64 26.97
CA ARG A 49 -13.42 -37.57 27.63
C ARG A 49 -13.48 -36.82 28.96
N ASN A 50 -14.32 -35.77 29.04
CA ASN A 50 -14.53 -35.05 30.30
C ASN A 50 -15.21 -35.92 31.35
N LEU A 51 -16.16 -36.77 30.99
CA LEU A 51 -16.79 -37.74 31.90
C LEU A 51 -15.77 -38.76 32.46
N GLU A 52 -14.79 -39.12 31.66
CA GLU A 52 -13.70 -40.02 32.07
C GLU A 52 -12.53 -39.29 32.75
N ALA A 53 -12.62 -37.97 33.00
CA ALA A 53 -11.57 -37.10 33.52
C ALA A 53 -10.27 -37.16 32.66
N ARG A 54 -10.41 -37.34 31.35
CA ARG A 54 -9.31 -37.39 30.37
C ARG A 54 -9.12 -36.03 29.72
N PRO A 55 -7.89 -35.55 29.53
CA PRO A 55 -7.62 -34.25 28.95
C PRO A 55 -7.98 -34.19 27.46
N CYS A 56 -8.39 -33.01 26.99
CA CYS A 56 -8.48 -32.64 25.59
C CYS A 56 -7.49 -31.49 25.32
N LEU A 57 -6.30 -31.83 24.88
CA LEU A 57 -5.27 -30.84 24.60
C LEU A 57 -5.48 -30.24 23.21
N THR A 58 -5.47 -28.90 23.12
CA THR A 58 -5.51 -28.17 21.87
C THR A 58 -4.17 -27.48 21.64
N ILE A 59 -3.42 -27.95 20.64
CA ILE A 59 -2.16 -27.34 20.21
C ILE A 59 -2.43 -26.69 18.84
N ASN A 60 -2.93 -25.46 18.88
CA ASN A 60 -3.37 -24.76 17.69
C ASN A 60 -2.20 -24.30 16.82
N LYS A 61 -1.93 -25.03 15.75
CA LYS A 61 -0.91 -24.67 14.73
C LYS A 61 -1.47 -23.81 13.62
N ILE A 62 -2.79 -23.87 13.40
CA ILE A 62 -3.45 -23.16 12.28
C ILE A 62 -3.21 -21.66 12.35
N ASP A 63 -3.28 -21.07 13.54
CA ASP A 63 -3.08 -19.64 13.71
C ASP A 63 -1.68 -19.20 13.27
N ALA A 64 -0.65 -20.03 13.43
CA ALA A 64 0.69 -19.75 12.95
C ALA A 64 0.73 -19.71 11.41
N TYR A 65 0.07 -20.64 10.74
CA TYR A 65 0.00 -20.68 9.28
C TYR A 65 -0.82 -19.51 8.71
N VAL A 66 -1.97 -19.20 9.32
CA VAL A 66 -2.77 -18.01 8.95
C VAL A 66 -1.92 -16.74 9.09
N ARG A 67 -1.19 -16.58 10.20
CA ARG A 67 -0.30 -15.42 10.41
C ARG A 67 0.81 -15.35 9.38
N GLN A 68 1.34 -16.48 8.93
CA GLN A 68 2.37 -16.48 7.89
C GLN A 68 1.83 -15.84 6.61
N VAL A 69 0.66 -16.28 6.13
CA VAL A 69 0.01 -15.73 4.94
C VAL A 69 -0.38 -14.27 5.14
N THR A 70 -1.02 -13.91 6.26
CA THR A 70 -1.46 -12.54 6.50
C THR A 70 -0.32 -11.55 6.72
N ASN A 71 0.78 -11.97 7.35
CA ASN A 71 1.94 -11.11 7.55
C ASN A 71 2.73 -10.90 6.24
N GLN A 72 2.77 -11.90 5.36
CA GLN A 72 3.36 -11.74 4.04
C GLN A 72 2.61 -10.68 3.23
N GLN A 73 1.27 -10.69 3.26
CA GLN A 73 0.47 -9.64 2.63
C GLN A 73 0.83 -8.24 3.17
N ARG A 74 1.01 -8.10 4.49
CA ARG A 74 1.40 -6.82 5.11
C ARG A 74 2.77 -6.32 4.65
N GLN A 75 3.67 -7.22 4.29
CA GLN A 75 4.98 -6.86 3.74
C GLN A 75 4.90 -6.46 2.26
N GLN A 76 3.98 -7.05 1.51
CA GLN A 76 3.85 -6.86 0.06
C GLN A 76 2.51 -6.24 -0.30
N ARG A 77 2.22 -5.06 0.26
CA ARG A 77 0.94 -4.37 0.01
C ARG A 77 0.83 -3.89 -1.43
N PRO A 78 -0.22 -4.28 -2.17
CA PRO A 78 -0.47 -3.77 -3.50
C PRO A 78 -0.77 -2.28 -3.44
N ARG A 79 -0.28 -1.52 -4.44
CA ARG A 79 -0.48 -0.07 -4.53
C ARG A 79 -1.31 0.29 -5.74
N ILE A 80 -2.19 1.26 -5.55
CA ILE A 80 -3.01 1.83 -6.62
C ILE A 80 -2.13 2.72 -7.49
N LYS A 81 -2.17 2.50 -8.82
CA LYS A 81 -1.57 3.36 -9.83
C LYS A 81 -2.58 3.64 -10.93
N VAL A 82 -2.72 4.90 -11.30
CA VAL A 82 -3.68 5.35 -12.31
C VAL A 82 -2.97 5.63 -13.63
N HIS A 83 -3.55 5.19 -14.71
CA HIS A 83 -3.06 5.43 -16.07
C HIS A 83 -4.15 6.01 -16.97
N GLY A 84 -3.77 6.89 -17.89
CA GLY A 84 -4.67 7.41 -18.90
C GLY A 84 -5.04 6.34 -19.94
N MET A 85 -6.30 6.31 -20.38
CA MET A 85 -6.81 5.34 -21.36
C MET A 85 -6.95 5.93 -22.76
N ASN A 86 -7.05 7.24 -22.90
CA ASN A 86 -7.32 7.90 -24.18
C ASN A 86 -6.39 9.09 -24.43
N SER A 87 -6.46 9.67 -25.63
CA SER A 87 -5.65 10.82 -26.03
C SER A 87 -5.98 12.12 -25.28
N GLN A 88 -7.08 12.16 -24.53
CA GLN A 88 -7.47 13.29 -23.68
C GLN A 88 -6.93 13.16 -22.26
N SER A 89 -6.36 11.99 -21.91
CA SER A 89 -5.80 11.73 -20.60
C SER A 89 -4.40 12.33 -20.50
N ASP A 90 -4.20 13.19 -19.50
CA ASP A 90 -2.90 13.78 -19.18
C ASP A 90 -2.14 12.90 -18.18
N ALA A 91 -0.88 12.61 -18.48
CA ALA A 91 -0.01 11.84 -17.59
C ALA A 91 0.15 12.52 -16.21
N LYS A 92 0.18 13.86 -16.17
CA LYS A 92 0.24 14.63 -14.95
C LYS A 92 -1.03 14.48 -14.10
N ILE A 93 -2.21 14.47 -14.75
CA ILE A 93 -3.48 14.24 -14.04
C ILE A 93 -3.54 12.80 -13.52
N ALA A 94 -3.04 11.81 -14.26
CA ALA A 94 -2.94 10.43 -13.78
C ALA A 94 -2.06 10.31 -12.52
N GLU A 95 -0.96 11.07 -12.47
CA GLU A 95 -0.10 11.15 -11.28
C GLU A 95 -0.83 11.80 -10.09
N ILE A 96 -1.53 12.90 -10.33
CA ILE A 96 -2.36 13.58 -9.32
C ILE A 96 -3.45 12.63 -8.79
N LEU A 97 -4.17 11.93 -9.66
CA LEU A 97 -5.19 10.97 -9.29
C LEU A 97 -4.61 9.80 -8.47
N THR A 98 -3.43 9.31 -8.84
CA THR A 98 -2.68 8.33 -8.05
C THR A 98 -2.39 8.85 -6.66
N GLY A 99 -1.91 10.10 -6.55
CA GLY A 99 -1.63 10.75 -5.28
C GLY A 99 -2.88 10.98 -4.42
N ILE A 100 -4.02 11.31 -5.04
CA ILE A 100 -5.31 11.45 -4.36
C ILE A 100 -5.79 10.09 -3.83
N CYS A 101 -5.72 9.02 -4.63
CA CYS A 101 -6.08 7.68 -4.17
C CYS A 101 -5.25 7.27 -2.93
N ARG A 102 -3.95 7.49 -2.95
CA ARG A 102 -3.07 7.24 -1.79
C ARG A 102 -3.41 8.09 -0.59
N HIS A 103 -3.76 9.36 -0.82
CA HIS A 103 -4.20 10.23 0.27
C HIS A 103 -5.47 9.68 0.93
N ILE A 104 -6.45 9.24 0.14
CA ILE A 104 -7.68 8.61 0.63
C ILE A 104 -7.36 7.34 1.43
N GLU A 105 -6.46 6.47 0.93
CA GLU A 105 -6.04 5.26 1.64
C GLU A 105 -5.40 5.58 2.99
N VAL A 106 -4.48 6.55 3.04
CA VAL A 106 -3.79 6.95 4.28
C VAL A 106 -4.76 7.65 5.25
N ASN A 107 -5.61 8.54 4.77
CA ASN A 107 -6.57 9.28 5.60
C ASN A 107 -7.63 8.35 6.23
N SER A 108 -7.98 7.28 5.52
CA SER A 108 -8.97 6.28 5.95
C SER A 108 -8.37 5.15 6.79
N ASP A 109 -7.04 5.08 6.99
CA ASP A 109 -6.37 3.88 7.50
C ASP A 109 -6.82 2.61 6.73
N ALA A 110 -6.85 2.71 5.39
CA ALA A 110 -7.36 1.66 4.50
C ALA A 110 -6.61 0.33 4.68
N ASP A 111 -5.35 0.38 5.07
CA ASP A 111 -4.54 -0.79 5.40
C ASP A 111 -5.21 -1.65 6.47
N HIS A 112 -5.80 -1.05 7.50
CA HIS A 112 -6.55 -1.78 8.53
C HIS A 112 -7.80 -2.45 7.94
N SER A 113 -8.52 -1.78 7.04
CA SER A 113 -9.71 -2.30 6.38
C SER A 113 -9.37 -3.51 5.49
N TYR A 114 -8.29 -3.41 4.72
CA TYR A 114 -7.79 -4.48 3.86
C TYR A 114 -7.28 -5.67 4.67
N ASP A 115 -6.47 -5.42 5.71
CA ASP A 115 -5.93 -6.46 6.59
C ASP A 115 -7.04 -7.22 7.31
N ASN A 116 -8.08 -6.52 7.78
CA ASN A 116 -9.24 -7.14 8.43
C ASN A 116 -9.99 -8.07 7.48
N ALA A 117 -10.37 -7.59 6.31
CA ALA A 117 -11.10 -8.39 5.33
C ALA A 117 -10.26 -9.56 4.80
N PHE A 118 -8.97 -9.34 4.55
CA PHE A 118 -8.04 -10.39 4.12
C PHE A 118 -7.88 -11.48 5.17
N ASN A 119 -7.77 -11.12 6.45
CA ASN A 119 -7.69 -12.08 7.53
C ASN A 119 -8.94 -12.98 7.60
N TYR A 120 -10.14 -12.43 7.38
CA TYR A 120 -11.36 -13.22 7.28
C TYR A 120 -11.38 -14.09 6.02
N ALA A 121 -10.97 -13.57 4.87
CA ALA A 121 -10.90 -14.34 3.63
C ALA A 121 -9.96 -15.55 3.77
N VAL A 122 -8.79 -15.37 4.39
CA VAL A 122 -7.84 -16.46 4.66
C VAL A 122 -8.40 -17.46 5.69
N ARG A 123 -9.09 -17.00 6.75
CA ARG A 123 -9.62 -17.88 7.80
C ARG A 123 -10.86 -18.64 7.38
N CYS A 124 -11.88 -17.93 6.88
CA CYS A 124 -13.21 -18.48 6.65
C CYS A 124 -13.74 -18.36 5.22
N GLY A 125 -12.95 -17.75 4.32
CA GLY A 125 -13.24 -17.72 2.88
C GLY A 125 -13.86 -16.43 2.36
N PHE A 126 -14.27 -15.48 3.20
CA PHE A 126 -14.78 -14.18 2.74
C PHE A 126 -14.61 -13.08 3.79
N GLY A 127 -14.31 -11.89 3.31
CA GLY A 127 -14.26 -10.67 4.08
C GLY A 127 -14.77 -9.49 3.25
N TYR A 128 -15.04 -8.36 3.87
CA TYR A 128 -15.60 -7.18 3.21
C TYR A 128 -15.04 -5.90 3.80
N TRP A 129 -15.00 -4.86 2.98
CA TRP A 129 -14.91 -3.47 3.41
C TRP A 129 -15.86 -2.63 2.58
N ARG A 130 -16.00 -1.35 2.92
CA ARG A 130 -16.85 -0.43 2.16
C ARG A 130 -16.16 0.88 1.86
N VAL A 131 -16.57 1.51 0.75
CA VAL A 131 -16.27 2.90 0.45
C VAL A 131 -17.44 3.76 0.92
N LYS A 132 -17.14 4.87 1.59
CA LYS A 132 -18.13 5.82 2.10
C LYS A 132 -17.71 7.22 1.71
N THR A 133 -18.69 8.11 1.54
CA THR A 133 -18.47 9.56 1.45
C THR A 133 -19.06 10.21 2.70
N ASP A 134 -18.33 11.13 3.29
CA ASP A 134 -18.77 11.83 4.49
C ASP A 134 -18.20 13.26 4.48
N TYR A 135 -18.79 14.16 5.28
CA TYR A 135 -18.24 15.49 5.45
C TYR A 135 -16.92 15.43 6.21
N VAL A 136 -15.97 16.30 5.84
CA VAL A 136 -14.66 16.41 6.50
C VAL A 136 -14.81 16.73 7.98
N ARG A 137 -15.75 17.60 8.32
CA ARG A 137 -16.10 18.01 9.68
C ARG A 137 -17.56 18.43 9.71
N GLU A 138 -18.14 18.44 10.90
CA GLU A 138 -19.54 18.84 11.12
C GLU A 138 -19.84 20.28 10.67
N ASP A 139 -18.83 21.14 10.59
CA ASP A 139 -18.92 22.56 10.18
C ASP A 139 -18.43 22.80 8.73
N SER A 140 -18.17 21.77 7.95
CA SER A 140 -17.71 21.87 6.56
C SER A 140 -18.77 21.36 5.59
N PHE A 141 -18.84 21.98 4.41
CA PHE A 141 -19.59 21.46 3.27
C PHE A 141 -18.74 20.55 2.36
N ASP A 142 -17.42 20.48 2.61
CA ASP A 142 -16.53 19.62 1.84
C ASP A 142 -16.74 18.18 2.25
N GLN A 143 -16.90 17.32 1.24
CA GLN A 143 -16.97 15.88 1.41
C GLN A 143 -15.64 15.23 1.09
N GLU A 144 -15.35 14.12 1.76
CA GLU A 144 -14.23 13.23 1.47
C GLU A 144 -14.68 11.79 1.31
N ILE A 145 -13.81 11.02 0.65
CA ILE A 145 -14.01 9.60 0.41
C ILE A 145 -13.24 8.83 1.47
N TYR A 146 -13.89 7.85 2.11
CA TYR A 146 -13.32 7.00 3.14
C TYR A 146 -13.45 5.53 2.78
N ILE A 147 -12.49 4.72 3.24
CA ILE A 147 -12.50 3.26 3.17
C ILE A 147 -12.65 2.74 4.58
N GLU A 148 -13.80 2.11 4.90
CA GLU A 148 -14.10 1.63 6.24
C GLU A 148 -14.13 0.11 6.31
N PRO A 149 -13.61 -0.50 7.42
CA PRO A 149 -13.68 -1.94 7.62
C PRO A 149 -15.10 -2.40 7.97
N ILE A 150 -15.50 -3.55 7.48
CA ILE A 150 -16.66 -4.27 7.99
C ILE A 150 -16.15 -5.34 8.95
N HIS A 151 -16.27 -5.08 10.25
CA HIS A 151 -15.68 -5.93 11.29
C HIS A 151 -16.28 -7.35 11.33
N ASN A 152 -17.58 -7.47 11.10
CA ASN A 152 -18.23 -8.77 11.02
C ASN A 152 -18.69 -9.04 9.59
N PRO A 153 -18.00 -9.90 8.82
CA PRO A 153 -18.39 -10.20 7.46
C PRO A 153 -19.75 -10.91 7.33
N PHE A 154 -20.26 -11.49 8.41
CA PHE A 154 -21.57 -12.16 8.43
C PHE A 154 -22.74 -11.19 8.45
N THR A 155 -22.51 -9.89 8.68
CA THR A 155 -23.56 -8.87 8.57
C THR A 155 -23.86 -8.49 7.12
N VAL A 156 -22.98 -8.85 6.18
CA VAL A 156 -23.14 -8.55 4.76
C VAL A 156 -23.87 -9.68 4.04
N TYR A 157 -24.90 -9.33 3.33
CA TYR A 157 -25.63 -10.21 2.41
C TYR A 157 -25.41 -9.70 1.00
N PHE A 158 -24.51 -10.37 0.30
CA PHE A 158 -24.05 -9.95 -1.02
C PHE A 158 -24.89 -10.62 -2.13
N ASP A 159 -24.91 -10.02 -3.31
CA ASP A 159 -25.71 -10.51 -4.45
C ASP A 159 -25.28 -11.93 -4.86
N PRO A 160 -26.15 -12.94 -4.73
CA PRO A 160 -25.83 -14.31 -5.13
C PRO A 160 -25.66 -14.45 -6.66
N ASN A 161 -26.16 -13.50 -7.46
CA ASN A 161 -26.02 -13.51 -8.92
C ASN A 161 -24.71 -12.87 -9.39
N SER A 162 -23.96 -12.19 -8.51
CA SER A 162 -22.65 -11.67 -8.85
C SER A 162 -21.70 -12.81 -9.20
N THR A 163 -21.05 -12.73 -10.35
CA THR A 163 -20.14 -13.75 -10.88
C THR A 163 -18.68 -13.35 -10.83
N LEU A 164 -18.41 -12.04 -10.79
CA LEU A 164 -17.05 -11.53 -10.76
C LEU A 164 -16.44 -11.63 -9.35
N PRO A 165 -15.17 -12.04 -9.24
CA PRO A 165 -14.51 -12.20 -7.95
C PRO A 165 -14.39 -10.90 -7.13
N ASP A 166 -14.37 -9.74 -7.80
CA ASP A 166 -14.31 -8.42 -7.21
C ASP A 166 -15.68 -7.83 -6.86
N GLY A 167 -16.79 -8.52 -7.22
CA GLY A 167 -18.14 -8.08 -6.97
C GLY A 167 -18.59 -6.86 -7.79
N SER A 168 -17.86 -6.48 -8.83
CA SER A 168 -18.17 -5.28 -9.64
C SER A 168 -19.47 -5.39 -10.44
N ASP A 169 -19.97 -6.61 -10.64
CA ASP A 169 -21.23 -6.92 -11.33
C ASP A 169 -22.44 -6.99 -10.38
N ALA A 170 -22.23 -6.83 -9.07
CA ALA A 170 -23.31 -6.90 -8.09
C ALA A 170 -24.37 -5.81 -8.33
N GLU A 171 -25.64 -6.19 -8.25
CA GLU A 171 -26.78 -5.28 -8.39
C GLU A 171 -27.45 -4.95 -7.06
N LYS A 172 -27.25 -5.80 -6.04
CA LYS A 172 -27.86 -5.65 -4.72
C LYS A 172 -26.87 -6.04 -3.61
N CYS A 173 -26.95 -5.36 -2.50
CA CYS A 173 -26.24 -5.74 -1.29
C CYS A 173 -27.02 -5.25 -0.07
N LEU A 174 -27.00 -6.01 1.02
CA LEU A 174 -27.65 -5.63 2.25
C LEU A 174 -26.68 -5.85 3.41
N ILE A 175 -26.57 -4.84 4.27
CA ILE A 175 -25.78 -4.90 5.50
C ILE A 175 -26.73 -4.77 6.68
N THR A 176 -26.58 -5.59 7.69
CA THR A 176 -27.36 -5.53 8.92
C THR A 176 -26.53 -4.93 10.05
N GLN A 177 -27.16 -4.11 10.86
CA GLN A 177 -26.57 -3.55 12.07
C GLN A 177 -27.55 -3.69 13.22
N VAL A 178 -27.06 -4.09 14.38
CA VAL A 178 -27.87 -4.16 15.61
C VAL A 178 -27.51 -2.95 16.46
N VAL A 179 -28.54 -2.17 16.81
CA VAL A 179 -28.40 -0.93 17.58
C VAL A 179 -29.26 -1.02 18.82
N SER A 180 -28.75 -0.57 19.97
CA SER A 180 -29.56 -0.52 21.19
C SER A 180 -30.74 0.44 21.01
N LYS A 181 -31.88 0.14 21.60
CA LYS A 181 -33.08 0.96 21.54
C LYS A 181 -32.82 2.42 21.90
N LYS A 182 -32.03 2.67 22.96
CA LYS A 182 -31.67 4.02 23.39
C LYS A 182 -30.84 4.79 22.34
N THR A 183 -29.94 4.09 21.65
CA THR A 183 -29.13 4.69 20.58
C THR A 183 -30.01 4.94 19.36
N PHE A 184 -30.92 4.02 19.05
CA PHE A 184 -31.87 4.16 17.95
C PHE A 184 -32.77 5.37 18.14
N GLU A 185 -33.41 5.52 19.31
CA GLU A 185 -34.28 6.67 19.65
C GLU A 185 -33.52 8.00 19.60
N LYS A 186 -32.23 8.02 19.91
CA LYS A 186 -31.38 9.20 19.79
C LYS A 186 -31.07 9.55 18.35
N MET A 187 -30.80 8.52 17.51
CA MET A 187 -30.44 8.70 16.10
C MET A 187 -31.68 9.03 15.25
N TYR A 188 -32.83 8.43 15.58
CA TYR A 188 -34.08 8.55 14.84
C TYR A 188 -35.25 8.84 15.80
N PRO A 189 -35.34 10.09 16.31
CA PRO A 189 -36.35 10.43 17.31
C PRO A 189 -37.80 10.34 16.80
N ASP A 190 -38.00 10.50 15.50
CA ASP A 190 -39.32 10.48 14.85
C ASP A 190 -39.71 9.08 14.34
N ALA A 191 -38.84 8.09 14.46
CA ALA A 191 -39.10 6.75 13.99
C ALA A 191 -39.86 5.92 15.02
N GLU A 192 -40.81 5.10 14.54
CA GLU A 192 -41.48 4.16 15.42
C GLU A 192 -40.51 3.10 15.90
N THR A 193 -40.44 2.90 17.22
CA THR A 193 -39.65 1.80 17.84
C THR A 193 -40.32 0.47 17.56
N GLY A 194 -40.41 0.14 16.28
CA GLY A 194 -41.04 -1.06 15.79
C GLY A 194 -40.14 -2.29 15.83
N VAL A 195 -40.70 -3.42 15.47
CA VAL A 195 -40.01 -4.70 15.43
C VAL A 195 -38.88 -4.66 14.39
N GLY A 196 -37.65 -4.90 14.80
CA GLY A 196 -36.52 -5.05 13.89
C GLY A 196 -36.69 -6.28 12.98
N PHE A 197 -35.80 -6.43 11.99
CA PHE A 197 -35.79 -7.62 11.14
C PHE A 197 -35.66 -8.89 11.99
N THR A 198 -36.65 -9.76 11.92
CA THR A 198 -36.68 -11.03 12.69
C THR A 198 -35.80 -12.11 12.06
N GLN A 199 -35.51 -11.98 10.79
CA GLN A 199 -34.69 -12.93 10.04
C GLN A 199 -33.21 -12.81 10.40
N LYS A 200 -32.63 -13.87 10.92
CA LYS A 200 -31.21 -13.91 11.33
C LYS A 200 -30.47 -14.88 10.43
N GLY A 201 -29.37 -14.42 9.84
CA GLY A 201 -28.43 -15.30 9.16
C GLY A 201 -27.41 -15.90 10.12
N THR A 202 -26.81 -17.00 9.75
CA THR A 202 -25.75 -17.65 10.52
C THR A 202 -24.57 -16.68 10.75
N GLY A 203 -24.16 -16.49 11.99
CA GLY A 203 -23.04 -15.66 12.38
C GLY A 203 -23.30 -14.14 12.41
N ASP A 204 -24.47 -13.69 11.99
CA ASP A 204 -24.86 -12.28 11.89
C ASP A 204 -25.26 -11.68 13.26
N SER A 205 -25.74 -12.45 14.18
CA SER A 205 -26.13 -11.91 15.48
C SER A 205 -25.27 -12.48 16.61
N ASN A 206 -24.78 -11.61 17.49
CA ASN A 206 -24.32 -11.99 18.80
C ASN A 206 -25.54 -12.38 19.63
N ALA A 207 -26.00 -13.61 19.47
CA ALA A 207 -27.23 -14.11 20.08
C ALA A 207 -27.22 -14.03 21.62
N GLU A 208 -26.03 -14.00 22.23
CA GLU A 208 -25.85 -13.97 23.67
C GLU A 208 -25.96 -12.57 24.28
N TRP A 209 -25.77 -11.50 23.48
CA TRP A 209 -25.76 -10.10 23.93
C TRP A 209 -26.93 -9.27 23.42
N VAL A 210 -27.78 -9.81 22.53
CA VAL A 210 -28.98 -9.12 22.05
C VAL A 210 -30.02 -9.13 23.15
N MET A 211 -30.12 -8.05 23.90
CA MET A 211 -31.23 -7.83 24.82
C MET A 211 -32.52 -7.76 24.01
N LYS A 212 -33.67 -8.09 24.64
CA LYS A 212 -35.00 -8.05 24.00
C LYS A 212 -35.37 -6.66 23.43
N GLU A 213 -34.55 -5.65 23.67
CA GLU A 213 -34.75 -4.25 23.32
C GLU A 213 -33.84 -3.71 22.21
N ASP A 214 -33.03 -4.58 21.54
CA ASP A 214 -32.19 -4.13 20.45
C ASP A 214 -32.94 -4.14 19.12
N ILE A 215 -32.69 -3.11 18.30
CA ILE A 215 -33.34 -2.94 16.99
C ILE A 215 -32.31 -3.26 15.90
N ARG A 216 -32.69 -4.13 14.99
CA ARG A 216 -31.89 -4.42 13.81
C ARG A 216 -32.29 -3.48 12.69
N ILE A 217 -31.32 -2.77 12.16
CA ILE A 217 -31.43 -1.89 10.99
C ILE A 217 -30.76 -2.59 9.81
N ALA A 218 -31.37 -2.48 8.63
CA ALA A 218 -30.77 -2.92 7.39
C ALA A 218 -30.43 -1.73 6.51
N GLU A 219 -29.23 -1.73 5.97
CA GLU A 219 -28.77 -0.83 4.93
C GLU A 219 -28.83 -1.58 3.60
N TYR A 220 -29.80 -1.29 2.75
CA TYR A 220 -30.07 -1.98 1.50
C TYR A 220 -29.63 -1.13 0.31
N TRP A 221 -28.66 -1.65 -0.45
CA TRP A 221 -28.14 -1.10 -1.68
C TRP A 221 -28.72 -1.81 -2.88
N TYR A 222 -29.26 -1.05 -3.82
CA TYR A 222 -29.84 -1.63 -5.04
C TYR A 222 -29.60 -0.77 -6.26
N THR A 223 -29.57 -1.42 -7.42
CA THR A 223 -29.41 -0.78 -8.71
C THR A 223 -30.78 -0.50 -9.33
N GLU A 224 -31.03 0.76 -9.64
CA GLU A 224 -32.16 1.19 -10.46
C GLU A 224 -31.66 1.43 -11.89
N ARG A 225 -32.40 0.97 -12.89
CA ARG A 225 -32.09 1.20 -14.29
C ARG A 225 -33.23 1.99 -14.92
N LYS A 226 -32.97 3.23 -15.31
CA LYS A 226 -33.93 4.11 -15.97
C LYS A 226 -33.60 4.21 -17.46
N ALA A 227 -34.63 4.11 -18.30
CA ALA A 227 -34.46 4.37 -19.72
C ALA A 227 -34.07 5.85 -19.93
N ASP A 228 -32.95 6.09 -20.60
CA ASP A 228 -32.44 7.41 -20.92
C ASP A 228 -31.71 7.39 -22.26
N LYS A 229 -31.28 8.53 -22.75
CA LYS A 229 -30.47 8.67 -23.94
C LYS A 229 -29.07 9.15 -23.59
N LEU A 230 -28.07 8.51 -24.15
CA LEU A 230 -26.68 8.98 -24.07
C LEU A 230 -26.47 9.95 -25.27
N CYS A 231 -26.10 11.19 -24.96
CA CYS A 231 -25.83 12.25 -25.90
C CYS A 231 -24.33 12.46 -26.08
N LEU A 232 -23.89 12.59 -27.32
CA LEU A 232 -22.53 13.02 -27.65
C LEU A 232 -22.57 14.52 -27.95
N LEU A 233 -21.81 15.32 -27.22
CA LEU A 233 -21.72 16.76 -27.40
C LEU A 233 -20.61 17.14 -28.37
N SER A 234 -20.64 18.40 -28.85
CA SER A 234 -19.68 18.94 -29.82
C SER A 234 -18.24 19.04 -29.31
N ASP A 235 -18.04 19.01 -28.01
CA ASP A 235 -16.73 18.93 -27.34
C ASP A 235 -16.19 17.49 -27.20
N GLY A 236 -16.97 16.48 -27.66
CA GLY A 236 -16.65 15.07 -27.54
C GLY A 236 -17.06 14.44 -26.17
N SER A 237 -17.65 15.20 -25.27
CA SER A 237 -18.16 14.68 -24.01
C SER A 237 -19.42 13.83 -24.22
N LYS A 238 -19.57 12.79 -23.37
CA LYS A 238 -20.70 11.85 -23.39
C LYS A 238 -21.49 12.02 -22.11
N VAL A 239 -22.71 12.54 -22.19
CA VAL A 239 -23.55 12.86 -21.03
C VAL A 239 -24.95 12.30 -21.24
N PHE A 240 -25.60 11.84 -20.16
CA PHE A 240 -27.00 11.41 -20.25
C PHE A 240 -27.93 12.59 -20.46
N ARG A 241 -28.99 12.38 -21.23
CA ARG A 241 -29.97 13.41 -21.53
C ARG A 241 -30.62 14.01 -20.26
N SER A 242 -30.85 13.18 -19.27
CA SER A 242 -31.38 13.60 -17.97
C SER A 242 -30.46 14.55 -17.19
N ASP A 243 -29.17 14.52 -17.44
CA ASP A 243 -28.14 15.34 -16.75
C ASP A 243 -27.80 16.62 -17.54
N LEU A 244 -28.32 16.76 -18.78
CA LEU A 244 -28.10 17.93 -19.60
C LEU A 244 -29.09 19.05 -19.27
N PRO A 245 -28.63 20.29 -19.21
CA PRO A 245 -29.51 21.45 -19.15
C PRO A 245 -30.38 21.56 -20.41
N SER A 246 -31.27 22.54 -20.48
CA SER A 246 -32.10 22.74 -21.62
C SER A 246 -31.29 23.01 -22.91
N ASP A 247 -31.80 22.67 -24.07
CA ASP A 247 -31.10 22.89 -25.36
C ASP A 247 -30.72 24.38 -25.58
N LYS A 248 -31.48 25.31 -24.99
CA LYS A 248 -31.18 26.73 -25.03
C LYS A 248 -29.93 27.09 -24.20
N ASP A 249 -29.78 26.47 -23.05
CA ASP A 249 -28.63 26.70 -22.17
C ASP A 249 -27.37 26.03 -22.71
N LEU A 250 -27.52 24.88 -23.40
CA LEU A 250 -26.43 24.22 -24.12
C LEU A 250 -25.91 25.11 -25.27
N LEU A 251 -26.80 25.64 -26.06
CA LEU A 251 -26.46 26.58 -27.18
C LEU A 251 -25.79 27.86 -26.63
N ALA A 252 -26.25 28.38 -25.47
CA ALA A 252 -25.62 29.53 -24.85
C ALA A 252 -24.18 29.26 -24.39
N ARG A 253 -23.86 27.99 -24.09
CA ARG A 253 -22.49 27.52 -23.78
C ARG A 253 -21.69 27.10 -24.99
N GLY A 254 -22.26 27.23 -26.22
CA GLY A 254 -21.61 26.82 -27.47
C GLY A 254 -21.55 25.29 -27.68
N LEU A 255 -22.34 24.54 -26.94
CA LEU A 255 -22.40 23.09 -27.03
C LEU A 255 -23.64 22.66 -27.82
N VAL A 256 -23.44 21.64 -28.65
CA VAL A 256 -24.53 21.07 -29.47
C VAL A 256 -24.47 19.55 -29.34
N VAL A 257 -25.65 18.92 -29.23
CA VAL A 257 -25.75 17.46 -29.26
C VAL A 257 -25.55 17.00 -30.72
N ILE A 258 -24.49 16.21 -30.94
CA ILE A 258 -24.14 15.68 -32.28
C ILE A 258 -24.92 14.39 -32.56
N ASP A 259 -25.00 13.49 -31.55
CA ASP A 259 -25.62 12.18 -31.71
C ASP A 259 -26.29 11.74 -30.40
N GLU A 260 -27.36 10.93 -30.52
CA GLU A 260 -28.06 10.36 -29.36
C GLU A 260 -28.31 8.87 -29.59
N ARG A 261 -28.06 8.08 -28.53
CA ARG A 261 -28.46 6.66 -28.52
C ARG A 261 -29.32 6.32 -27.31
N PRO A 262 -30.37 5.48 -27.43
CA PRO A 262 -31.11 4.99 -26.30
C PRO A 262 -30.21 4.07 -25.43
N THR A 263 -30.29 4.21 -24.12
CA THR A 263 -29.52 3.42 -23.15
C THR A 263 -30.27 3.33 -21.84
N LEU A 264 -29.77 2.51 -20.94
CA LEU A 264 -30.27 2.42 -19.57
C LEU A 264 -29.26 3.11 -18.65
N LYS A 265 -29.68 4.21 -18.02
CA LYS A 265 -28.88 4.88 -16.98
C LYS A 265 -28.94 4.03 -15.71
N LYS A 266 -27.78 3.54 -15.28
CA LYS A 266 -27.61 2.79 -14.03
C LYS A 266 -27.42 3.80 -12.90
N GLN A 267 -28.27 3.74 -11.87
CA GLN A 267 -28.16 4.54 -10.66
C GLN A 267 -28.21 3.59 -9.47
N ILE A 268 -27.31 3.76 -8.52
CA ILE A 268 -27.32 3.00 -7.28
C ILE A 268 -27.98 3.84 -6.22
N LYS A 269 -28.88 3.21 -5.49
CA LYS A 269 -29.62 3.82 -4.38
C LYS A 269 -29.40 3.04 -3.11
N MET A 270 -29.51 3.72 -2.01
CA MET A 270 -29.42 3.17 -0.67
C MET A 270 -30.67 3.55 0.13
N ILE A 271 -31.21 2.59 0.80
CA ILE A 271 -32.17 2.84 1.89
C ILE A 271 -31.65 2.23 3.18
N LYS A 272 -31.80 2.96 4.27
CA LYS A 272 -31.61 2.43 5.60
C LYS A 272 -33.00 2.25 6.22
N CYS A 273 -33.31 1.07 6.66
CA CYS A 273 -34.68 0.75 7.09
C CYS A 273 -34.71 -0.20 8.28
N THR A 274 -35.80 -0.10 9.04
CA THR A 274 -36.24 -1.14 9.95
C THR A 274 -37.13 -2.16 9.20
N ALA A 275 -37.70 -3.12 9.90
CA ALA A 275 -38.68 -4.01 9.29
C ALA A 275 -40.00 -3.31 8.89
N MET A 276 -40.25 -2.10 9.35
CA MET A 276 -41.52 -1.39 9.22
C MET A 276 -41.42 -0.11 8.38
N GLU A 277 -40.32 0.63 8.50
CA GLU A 277 -40.17 1.96 7.89
C GLU A 277 -38.79 2.20 7.31
N VAL A 278 -38.70 3.14 6.37
CA VAL A 278 -37.45 3.68 5.82
C VAL A 278 -36.99 4.82 6.71
N LEU A 279 -35.78 4.73 7.23
CA LEU A 279 -35.15 5.70 8.11
C LEU A 279 -34.38 6.77 7.34
N GLU A 280 -33.62 6.34 6.35
CA GLU A 280 -32.80 7.19 5.50
C GLU A 280 -32.85 6.68 4.07
N GLU A 281 -32.79 7.58 3.12
CA GLU A 281 -32.59 7.23 1.71
C GLU A 281 -31.56 8.16 1.07
N GLY A 282 -30.83 7.63 0.09
CA GLY A 282 -29.83 8.41 -0.60
C GLY A 282 -29.47 7.81 -1.97
N ASP A 283 -29.06 8.69 -2.85
CA ASP A 283 -28.49 8.33 -4.13
C ASP A 283 -26.97 8.20 -4.00
N TRP A 284 -26.43 7.10 -4.52
CA TRP A 284 -24.99 6.90 -4.54
C TRP A 284 -24.37 7.47 -5.81
N ALA A 285 -23.31 8.22 -5.65
CA ALA A 285 -22.68 8.92 -6.77
C ALA A 285 -21.96 7.98 -7.75
N SER A 286 -21.43 6.84 -7.28
CA SER A 286 -20.76 5.89 -8.16
C SER A 286 -21.74 4.91 -8.83
N LYS A 287 -21.32 4.35 -9.95
CA LYS A 287 -22.04 3.29 -10.69
C LYS A 287 -21.80 1.87 -10.16
N PHE A 288 -21.04 1.74 -9.08
CA PHE A 288 -20.73 0.48 -8.40
C PHE A 288 -21.25 0.50 -6.96
N ILE A 289 -21.70 -0.66 -6.47
CA ILE A 289 -22.07 -0.82 -5.06
C ILE A 289 -20.81 -0.63 -4.20
N PRO A 290 -20.86 0.19 -3.12
CA PRO A 290 -19.68 0.54 -2.35
C PRO A 290 -19.21 -0.54 -1.36
N ILE A 291 -19.70 -1.76 -1.46
CA ILE A 291 -19.31 -2.88 -0.63
C ILE A 291 -18.46 -3.84 -1.46
N ILE A 292 -17.22 -4.03 -1.05
CA ILE A 292 -16.23 -4.78 -1.82
C ILE A 292 -15.93 -6.10 -1.10
N PRO A 293 -16.17 -7.24 -1.76
CA PRO A 293 -15.84 -8.57 -1.24
C PRO A 293 -14.36 -8.89 -1.46
N VAL A 294 -13.80 -9.66 -0.55
CA VAL A 294 -12.55 -10.41 -0.73
C VAL A 294 -12.85 -11.87 -0.46
N TYR A 295 -12.63 -12.71 -1.46
CA TYR A 295 -12.84 -14.13 -1.32
C TYR A 295 -11.51 -14.86 -1.10
N GLY A 296 -11.57 -15.95 -0.36
CA GLY A 296 -10.47 -16.90 -0.22
C GLY A 296 -10.41 -17.80 -1.46
N GLU A 297 -10.65 -19.07 -1.28
CA GLU A 297 -10.87 -19.98 -2.40
C GLU A 297 -12.34 -20.06 -2.77
N GLU A 298 -12.59 -20.11 -4.07
CA GLU A 298 -13.94 -20.15 -4.63
C GLU A 298 -14.01 -21.09 -5.81
N PHE A 299 -15.01 -22.00 -5.79
CA PHE A 299 -15.34 -22.87 -6.91
C PHE A 299 -16.81 -23.25 -6.89
N VAL A 300 -17.30 -23.76 -8.00
CA VAL A 300 -18.71 -24.15 -8.16
C VAL A 300 -18.84 -25.66 -8.17
N VAL A 301 -19.68 -26.20 -7.28
CA VAL A 301 -20.03 -27.61 -7.23
C VAL A 301 -21.56 -27.72 -7.28
N ASP A 302 -22.08 -28.52 -8.17
CA ASP A 302 -23.54 -28.73 -8.33
C ASP A 302 -24.30 -27.38 -8.43
N ASN A 303 -23.76 -26.45 -9.22
CA ASN A 303 -24.32 -25.12 -9.42
C ASN A 303 -24.41 -24.27 -8.14
N LYS A 304 -23.69 -24.64 -7.07
CA LYS A 304 -23.57 -23.90 -5.83
C LYS A 304 -22.13 -23.40 -5.67
N ARG A 305 -22.01 -22.12 -5.42
CA ARG A 305 -20.73 -21.49 -5.15
C ARG A 305 -20.25 -21.88 -3.76
N LYS A 306 -19.10 -22.51 -3.68
CA LYS A 306 -18.39 -22.84 -2.44
C LYS A 306 -17.30 -21.82 -2.19
N LYS A 307 -17.27 -21.29 -0.95
CA LYS A 307 -16.25 -20.34 -0.48
C LYS A 307 -15.63 -20.89 0.79
N TYR A 308 -14.31 -20.90 0.86
CA TYR A 308 -13.62 -21.35 2.06
C TYR A 308 -12.22 -20.72 2.18
N GLY A 309 -11.70 -20.76 3.38
CA GLY A 309 -10.35 -20.32 3.69
C GLY A 309 -9.39 -21.47 3.99
N LEU A 310 -8.18 -21.12 4.30
CA LEU A 310 -7.09 -22.05 4.65
C LEU A 310 -7.45 -22.97 5.82
N VAL A 311 -8.20 -22.48 6.80
CA VAL A 311 -8.57 -23.23 8.00
C VAL A 311 -9.35 -24.51 7.63
N ARG A 312 -10.25 -24.45 6.64
CA ARG A 312 -11.06 -25.59 6.19
C ARG A 312 -10.18 -26.78 5.82
N MET A 313 -9.15 -26.54 5.05
CA MET A 313 -8.25 -27.60 4.56
C MET A 313 -7.41 -28.23 5.68
N ALA A 314 -7.11 -27.47 6.71
CA ALA A 314 -6.25 -27.90 7.81
C ALA A 314 -7.02 -28.64 8.93
N LYS A 315 -8.37 -28.58 8.98
CA LYS A 315 -9.18 -29.08 10.11
C LYS A 315 -8.85 -30.52 10.50
N ASP A 316 -8.88 -31.42 9.54
CA ASP A 316 -8.74 -32.84 9.84
C ASP A 316 -7.33 -33.19 10.30
N SER A 317 -6.30 -32.65 9.64
CA SER A 317 -4.91 -32.81 10.06
C SER A 317 -4.68 -32.22 11.45
N GLN A 318 -5.27 -31.07 11.76
CA GLN A 318 -5.16 -30.43 13.07
C GLN A 318 -5.88 -31.23 14.18
N ARG A 319 -7.07 -31.80 13.89
CA ARG A 319 -7.80 -32.68 14.81
C ARG A 319 -6.99 -33.95 15.12
N MET A 320 -6.44 -34.58 14.08
CA MET A 320 -5.56 -35.75 14.24
C MET A 320 -4.31 -35.40 15.06
N TYR A 321 -3.68 -34.27 14.81
CA TYR A 321 -2.53 -33.81 15.56
C TYR A 321 -2.83 -33.65 17.04
N ASN A 322 -3.94 -33.00 17.38
CA ASN A 322 -4.40 -32.83 18.77
C ASN A 322 -4.68 -34.16 19.43
N PHE A 323 -5.34 -35.08 18.71
CA PHE A 323 -5.65 -36.41 19.22
C PHE A 323 -4.37 -37.21 19.59
N TRP A 324 -3.41 -37.29 18.66
CA TRP A 324 -2.17 -38.01 18.90
C TRP A 324 -1.30 -37.36 19.97
N LYS A 325 -1.22 -36.04 20.03
CA LYS A 325 -0.50 -35.35 21.11
C LYS A 325 -1.16 -35.55 22.47
N THR A 326 -2.47 -35.58 22.52
CA THR A 326 -3.22 -35.90 23.74
C THR A 326 -2.98 -37.36 24.17
N ALA A 327 -3.09 -38.31 23.23
CA ALA A 327 -2.81 -39.72 23.50
C ALA A 327 -1.38 -39.96 23.99
N LEU A 328 -0.38 -39.27 23.40
CA LEU A 328 0.99 -39.34 23.88
C LEU A 328 1.13 -38.80 25.29
N THR A 329 0.52 -37.66 25.60
CA THR A 329 0.54 -37.09 26.95
C THR A 329 -0.14 -38.03 27.98
N GLU A 330 -1.27 -38.61 27.63
CA GLU A 330 -1.97 -39.60 28.44
C GLU A 330 -1.11 -40.84 28.67
N SER A 331 -0.47 -41.39 27.65
CA SER A 331 0.38 -42.57 27.78
C SER A 331 1.55 -42.32 28.76
N VAL A 332 2.10 -41.10 28.74
CA VAL A 332 3.18 -40.72 29.71
C VAL A 332 2.61 -40.43 31.08
N ALA A 333 1.46 -39.75 31.18
CA ALA A 333 0.86 -39.37 32.47
C ALA A 333 0.29 -40.58 33.24
N LEU A 334 -0.29 -41.54 32.50
CA LEU A 334 -0.87 -42.76 33.03
C LEU A 334 0.14 -43.90 33.12
N ALA A 335 1.36 -43.72 32.60
CA ALA A 335 2.41 -44.74 32.76
C ALA A 335 2.58 -45.09 34.23
N PRO A 336 2.37 -46.34 34.62
CA PRO A 336 2.50 -46.76 36.00
C PRO A 336 3.92 -46.43 36.44
N LYS A 337 4.04 -45.79 37.61
CA LYS A 337 5.37 -45.64 38.24
C LYS A 337 6.00 -47.02 38.32
N ALA A 338 7.29 -47.13 38.02
CA ALA A 338 8.03 -48.38 38.08
C ALA A 338 7.70 -49.16 39.38
N LYS A 339 7.04 -50.29 39.25
CA LYS A 339 6.67 -51.12 40.40
C LYS A 339 7.84 -52.01 40.77
N TRP A 340 7.99 -52.24 42.08
CA TRP A 340 8.94 -53.22 42.58
C TRP A 340 8.20 -54.54 42.78
N LEU A 341 8.75 -55.64 42.26
CA LEU A 341 8.32 -56.98 42.57
C LEU A 341 9.17 -57.47 43.74
N LEU A 342 8.49 -57.81 44.80
CA LEU A 342 9.05 -58.35 46.03
C LEU A 342 8.37 -59.68 46.35
N ALA A 343 9.12 -60.64 46.81
CA ALA A 343 8.50 -61.82 47.41
C ALA A 343 7.96 -61.45 48.84
N GLU A 344 6.90 -62.09 49.26
CA GLU A 344 6.23 -61.80 50.50
C GLU A 344 7.19 -61.80 51.66
N GLY A 345 7.22 -60.69 52.44
CA GLY A 345 8.10 -60.48 53.57
C GLY A 345 9.54 -60.04 53.24
N GLN A 346 9.91 -59.78 52.00
CA GLN A 346 11.22 -59.20 51.69
C GLN A 346 11.36 -57.76 52.14
N ASP A 347 10.27 -57.05 52.34
CA ASP A 347 10.18 -55.67 52.83
C ASP A 347 10.06 -55.53 54.34
N GLU A 348 9.97 -56.67 55.07
CA GLU A 348 9.74 -56.67 56.50
C GLU A 348 10.81 -55.89 57.28
N GLY A 349 10.37 -54.86 58.02
CA GLY A 349 11.22 -53.91 58.73
C GLY A 349 11.75 -52.74 57.95
N HIS A 350 11.40 -52.70 56.62
CA HIS A 350 11.75 -51.62 55.66
C HIS A 350 10.54 -51.15 54.86
N GLU A 351 9.32 -51.45 55.31
CA GLU A 351 8.08 -51.17 54.59
C GLU A 351 7.97 -49.70 54.22
N ASN A 352 8.35 -48.79 55.11
CA ASN A 352 8.34 -47.34 54.85
C ASN A 352 9.33 -46.91 53.77
N GLU A 353 10.47 -47.57 53.63
CA GLU A 353 11.48 -47.28 52.63
C GLU A 353 10.93 -47.71 51.24
N TRP A 354 10.36 -48.91 51.17
CA TRP A 354 9.77 -49.46 49.95
C TRP A 354 8.51 -48.69 49.50
N ALA A 355 7.64 -48.28 50.42
CA ALA A 355 6.48 -47.47 50.14
C ALA A 355 6.86 -46.10 49.54
N GLN A 356 8.02 -45.57 49.91
CA GLN A 356 8.51 -44.26 49.46
C GLN A 356 9.53 -44.36 48.33
N ALA A 357 9.91 -45.57 47.88
CA ALA A 357 10.96 -45.79 46.87
C ALA A 357 10.72 -45.12 45.53
N ASN A 358 9.45 -44.84 45.15
CA ASN A 358 9.08 -44.08 43.94
C ASN A 358 8.79 -42.59 44.19
N ILE A 359 8.88 -42.12 45.44
CA ILE A 359 8.57 -40.74 45.82
C ILE A 359 9.84 -40.00 46.23
N LYS A 360 10.74 -40.68 46.95
CA LYS A 360 12.01 -40.12 47.43
C LYS A 360 13.18 -40.79 46.74
N SER A 361 14.18 -40.02 46.38
CA SER A 361 15.45 -40.55 45.88
C SER A 361 16.22 -41.15 47.07
N MET A 362 16.20 -42.49 47.20
CA MET A 362 16.94 -43.20 48.23
C MET A 362 18.18 -43.83 47.60
N PRO A 363 19.37 -43.62 48.16
CA PRO A 363 20.61 -44.17 47.59
C PRO A 363 20.71 -45.70 47.77
N VAL A 364 20.00 -46.27 48.72
CA VAL A 364 20.00 -47.70 49.02
C VAL A 364 18.59 -48.13 49.45
N LEU A 365 18.10 -49.23 48.88
CA LEU A 365 16.90 -49.95 49.31
C LEU A 365 17.37 -51.25 49.93
N ARG A 366 16.96 -51.50 51.19
CA ARG A 366 17.30 -52.70 51.91
C ARG A 366 16.18 -53.69 51.83
N TYR A 367 16.53 -55.01 51.77
CA TYR A 367 15.54 -56.10 51.74
C TYR A 367 16.03 -57.26 52.58
N LYS A 368 15.13 -58.06 53.11
CA LYS A 368 15.45 -59.31 53.82
C LYS A 368 15.46 -60.45 52.82
N GLN A 369 16.53 -61.28 52.85
CA GLN A 369 16.55 -62.51 52.09
C GLN A 369 15.57 -63.48 52.66
N ARG A 370 14.69 -64.01 51.84
CA ARG A 370 13.69 -65.03 52.18
C ARG A 370 13.92 -66.28 51.35
N ASP A 371 13.70 -67.42 51.99
CA ASP A 371 13.74 -68.71 51.27
C ASP A 371 12.26 -69.16 51.05
N ILE A 372 11.90 -69.57 49.86
CA ILE A 372 10.61 -70.12 49.49
C ILE A 372 10.85 -71.59 49.19
N GLU A 373 10.30 -72.51 50.00
CA GLU A 373 10.48 -73.96 49.80
C GLU A 373 11.94 -74.40 49.71
N GLY A 374 12.85 -73.73 50.44
CA GLY A 374 14.27 -74.09 50.47
C GLY A 374 15.08 -73.51 49.28
N VAL A 375 14.51 -72.62 48.51
CA VAL A 375 15.23 -71.92 47.45
C VAL A 375 15.21 -70.40 47.77
N PRO A 376 16.36 -69.69 47.69
CA PRO A 376 16.41 -68.29 47.94
C PRO A 376 15.49 -67.53 47.02
N ALA A 377 14.61 -66.67 47.56
CA ALA A 377 13.75 -65.81 46.72
C ALA A 377 14.60 -64.88 45.84
N PRO A 378 14.16 -64.59 44.63
CA PRO A 378 14.88 -63.71 43.70
C PRO A 378 15.01 -62.30 44.31
N VAL A 379 16.06 -61.59 43.98
CA VAL A 379 16.33 -60.21 44.38
C VAL A 379 15.14 -59.32 43.91
N PRO A 380 14.68 -58.36 44.74
CA PRO A 380 13.66 -57.42 44.32
C PRO A 380 13.98 -56.79 42.97
N THR A 381 13.05 -56.92 42.03
CA THR A 381 13.24 -56.47 40.66
C THR A 381 12.33 -55.26 40.34
N ARG A 382 12.87 -54.26 39.70
CA ARG A 382 12.10 -53.11 39.25
C ARG A 382 11.54 -53.37 37.88
N ILE A 383 10.22 -53.42 37.75
CA ILE A 383 9.57 -53.45 36.46
C ILE A 383 9.62 -52.05 35.89
N GLN A 384 10.33 -51.88 34.79
CA GLN A 384 10.31 -50.62 34.07
C GLN A 384 8.94 -50.43 33.39
N PRO A 385 8.33 -49.22 33.45
CA PRO A 385 7.14 -48.95 32.69
C PRO A 385 7.46 -49.09 31.18
N GLU A 386 6.50 -49.57 30.44
CA GLU A 386 6.60 -49.59 28.96
C GLU A 386 6.85 -48.17 28.45
N ALA A 387 7.86 -48.03 27.61
CA ALA A 387 8.07 -46.77 26.92
C ALA A 387 6.86 -46.41 26.04
N PRO A 388 6.52 -45.12 25.90
CA PRO A 388 5.47 -44.75 24.98
C PRO A 388 5.72 -45.38 23.61
N PRO A 389 4.68 -45.95 22.95
CA PRO A 389 4.86 -46.60 21.66
C PRO A 389 5.49 -45.61 20.66
N ALA A 390 6.64 -45.94 20.09
CA ALA A 390 7.37 -45.11 19.13
C ALA A 390 6.49 -44.72 17.93
N GLY A 391 5.55 -45.58 17.57
CA GLY A 391 4.57 -45.31 16.51
C GLY A 391 3.67 -44.11 16.77
N ILE A 392 3.33 -43.78 18.02
CA ILE A 392 2.52 -42.59 18.36
C ILE A 392 3.34 -41.31 18.08
N ILE A 393 4.63 -41.33 18.44
CA ILE A 393 5.52 -40.16 18.21
C ILE A 393 5.68 -39.96 16.69
N GLN A 394 5.97 -41.04 15.97
CA GLN A 394 6.14 -40.98 14.50
C GLN A 394 4.85 -40.56 13.78
N ALA A 395 3.69 -41.05 14.22
CA ALA A 395 2.39 -40.63 13.68
C ALA A 395 2.15 -39.13 13.89
N ALA A 396 2.43 -38.60 15.08
CA ALA A 396 2.27 -37.17 15.37
C ALA A 396 3.21 -36.28 14.55
N GLU A 397 4.43 -36.74 14.24
CA GLU A 397 5.37 -36.04 13.36
C GLU A 397 4.93 -36.11 11.91
N GLY A 398 4.46 -37.29 11.44
CA GLY A 398 3.93 -37.47 10.09
C GLY A 398 2.77 -36.52 9.80
N ILE A 399 1.79 -36.41 10.70
CA ILE A 399 0.66 -35.50 10.53
C ILE A 399 1.07 -34.05 10.47
N ASN A 400 2.13 -33.65 11.17
CA ASN A 400 2.65 -32.29 11.03
C ASN A 400 3.18 -32.02 9.61
N SER A 401 3.86 -33.00 9.05
CA SER A 401 4.32 -32.92 7.65
C SER A 401 3.14 -32.90 6.66
N ASP A 402 2.12 -33.75 6.89
CA ASP A 402 0.91 -33.77 6.07
C ASP A 402 0.17 -32.43 6.10
N MET A 403 0.05 -31.82 7.30
CA MET A 403 -0.56 -30.50 7.44
C MET A 403 0.19 -29.44 6.65
N GLN A 404 1.53 -29.45 6.70
CA GLN A 404 2.37 -28.55 5.91
C GLN A 404 2.19 -28.77 4.40
N ALA A 405 2.11 -30.03 3.97
CA ALA A 405 1.91 -30.36 2.57
C ALA A 405 0.53 -29.92 2.04
N VAL A 406 -0.55 -30.13 2.85
CA VAL A 406 -1.92 -29.68 2.50
C VAL A 406 -2.02 -28.17 2.41
N LEU A 407 -1.36 -27.45 3.30
CA LEU A 407 -1.37 -25.98 3.32
C LEU A 407 -0.37 -25.35 2.35
N GLY A 408 0.55 -26.14 1.77
CA GLY A 408 1.64 -25.65 0.94
C GLY A 408 2.61 -24.72 1.69
N ILE A 409 2.64 -24.81 3.02
CA ILE A 409 3.45 -23.96 3.90
C ILE A 409 4.50 -24.82 4.56
N PHE A 410 5.77 -24.62 4.23
CA PHE A 410 6.88 -25.38 4.78
C PHE A 410 7.64 -24.54 5.82
N ASP A 411 8.11 -25.21 6.86
CA ASP A 411 8.95 -24.57 7.88
C ASP A 411 10.38 -24.41 7.34
N ALA A 412 10.83 -23.15 7.20
CA ALA A 412 12.18 -22.84 6.71
C ALA A 412 13.29 -23.49 7.57
N ASN A 413 13.02 -23.72 8.87
CA ASN A 413 13.97 -24.38 9.76
C ASN A 413 14.15 -25.88 9.49
N GLN A 414 13.15 -26.56 8.93
CA GLN A 414 13.26 -27.98 8.54
C GLN A 414 14.06 -28.16 7.25
N MET A 415 14.15 -27.14 6.41
CA MET A 415 14.91 -27.15 5.17
C MET A 415 16.39 -26.83 5.37
N ALA A 416 16.77 -26.26 6.52
CA ALA A 416 18.15 -25.82 6.82
C ALA A 416 19.13 -26.96 7.22
N THR A 417 18.81 -28.22 6.97
CA THR A 417 19.70 -29.35 7.27
C THR A 417 20.81 -29.57 6.23
N GLY A 418 21.45 -28.49 5.78
CA GLY A 418 22.60 -28.55 4.88
C GLY A 418 23.12 -27.14 4.57
N ASN A 419 24.35 -27.03 4.07
CA ASN A 419 24.96 -25.80 3.57
C ASN A 419 24.21 -25.34 2.30
N ILE A 420 23.00 -24.81 2.46
CA ILE A 420 22.19 -24.25 1.36
C ILE A 420 22.68 -22.82 1.12
N SER A 421 23.04 -22.48 -0.12
CA SER A 421 23.43 -21.12 -0.46
C SER A 421 22.22 -20.18 -0.29
N GLY A 422 22.46 -18.93 0.13
CA GLY A 422 21.38 -17.94 0.27
C GLY A 422 20.49 -17.78 -0.97
N LYS A 423 21.05 -18.03 -2.17
CA LYS A 423 20.32 -18.00 -3.44
C LYS A 423 19.35 -19.19 -3.58
N ALA A 424 19.70 -20.37 -3.07
CA ALA A 424 18.80 -21.52 -3.07
C ALA A 424 17.69 -21.36 -2.03
N LEU A 425 17.97 -20.73 -0.88
CA LEU A 425 16.99 -20.41 0.14
C LEU A 425 15.95 -19.41 -0.40
N ASN A 426 16.39 -18.36 -1.10
CA ASN A 426 15.50 -17.39 -1.75
C ASN A 426 14.64 -18.05 -2.86
N GLY A 427 15.18 -18.97 -3.62
CA GLY A 427 14.41 -19.71 -4.63
C GLY A 427 13.34 -20.62 -4.01
N GLN A 428 13.61 -21.23 -2.88
CA GLN A 428 12.62 -22.01 -2.12
C GLN A 428 11.53 -21.12 -1.50
N GLN A 429 11.91 -19.97 -0.95
CA GLN A 429 10.96 -18.99 -0.44
C GLN A 429 9.98 -18.53 -1.52
N GLN A 430 10.48 -18.22 -2.72
CA GLN A 430 9.64 -17.87 -3.87
C GLN A 430 8.67 -18.98 -4.25
N GLN A 431 9.06 -20.24 -4.13
CA GLN A 431 8.21 -21.40 -4.45
C GLN A 431 7.09 -21.59 -3.41
N ILE A 432 7.38 -21.32 -2.13
CA ILE A 432 6.38 -21.30 -1.03
C ILE A 432 5.37 -20.18 -1.25
N ASP A 433 5.86 -19.00 -1.65
CA ASP A 433 5.03 -17.82 -1.88
C ASP A 433 4.01 -18.05 -3.02
N LEU A 434 4.35 -18.87 -4.01
CA LEU A 434 3.45 -19.20 -5.13
C LEU A 434 2.23 -20.03 -4.71
N THR A 435 2.32 -20.86 -3.68
CA THR A 435 1.22 -21.76 -3.27
C THR A 435 0.02 -20.97 -2.75
N ASN A 436 0.26 -19.86 -2.03
CA ASN A 436 -0.80 -19.03 -1.44
C ASN A 436 -1.05 -17.73 -2.24
N PHE A 437 -0.48 -17.63 -3.44
CA PHE A 437 -0.55 -16.42 -4.27
C PHE A 437 -1.98 -16.04 -4.64
N HIS A 438 -2.89 -16.99 -4.80
CA HIS A 438 -4.28 -16.73 -5.16
C HIS A 438 -5.03 -15.86 -4.13
N TYR A 439 -4.70 -15.95 -2.83
CA TYR A 439 -5.26 -15.05 -1.81
C TYR A 439 -4.84 -13.59 -2.07
N TYR A 440 -3.57 -13.36 -2.42
CA TYR A 440 -3.06 -12.02 -2.73
C TYR A 440 -3.64 -11.47 -4.02
N ASP A 441 -3.79 -12.32 -5.03
CA ASP A 441 -4.39 -11.93 -6.31
C ASP A 441 -5.85 -11.53 -6.12
N ASN A 442 -6.62 -12.26 -5.33
CA ASN A 442 -8.00 -11.92 -4.99
C ASN A 442 -8.09 -10.57 -4.23
N LEU A 443 -7.22 -10.35 -3.24
CA LEU A 443 -7.12 -9.06 -2.54
C LEU A 443 -6.79 -7.93 -3.52
N THR A 444 -5.80 -8.15 -4.38
CA THR A 444 -5.38 -7.16 -5.37
C THR A 444 -6.50 -6.77 -6.32
N ARG A 445 -7.32 -7.73 -6.76
CA ARG A 445 -8.52 -7.48 -7.59
C ARG A 445 -9.54 -6.64 -6.84
N SER A 446 -9.78 -6.94 -5.57
CA SER A 446 -10.72 -6.19 -4.73
C SER A 446 -10.23 -4.75 -4.48
N ILE A 447 -8.95 -4.54 -4.23
CA ILE A 447 -8.35 -3.19 -4.12
C ILE A 447 -8.44 -2.45 -5.47
N LYS A 448 -8.19 -3.14 -6.59
CA LYS A 448 -8.38 -2.56 -7.93
C LYS A 448 -9.82 -2.08 -8.14
N HIS A 449 -10.80 -2.85 -7.70
CA HIS A 449 -12.20 -2.45 -7.77
C HIS A 449 -12.51 -1.25 -6.86
N THR A 450 -11.96 -1.23 -5.64
CA THR A 450 -12.02 -0.05 -4.75
C THR A 450 -11.51 1.21 -5.43
N ALA A 451 -10.34 1.12 -6.06
CA ALA A 451 -9.77 2.24 -6.78
C ALA A 451 -10.63 2.71 -7.98
N ARG A 452 -11.32 1.78 -8.67
CA ARG A 452 -12.28 2.13 -9.72
C ARG A 452 -13.49 2.89 -9.16
N ILE A 453 -13.98 2.50 -7.98
CA ILE A 453 -15.05 3.23 -7.29
C ILE A 453 -14.57 4.63 -6.91
N ILE A 454 -13.37 4.76 -6.35
CA ILE A 454 -12.77 6.03 -5.98
C ILE A 454 -12.60 6.94 -7.21
N LEU A 455 -12.06 6.42 -8.32
CA LEU A 455 -11.91 7.19 -9.56
C LEU A 455 -13.26 7.67 -10.14
N ASP A 456 -14.33 6.87 -9.99
CA ASP A 456 -15.68 7.28 -10.42
C ASP A 456 -16.29 8.31 -9.45
N LEU A 457 -15.87 8.35 -8.18
CA LEU A 457 -16.33 9.31 -7.17
C LEU A 457 -15.56 10.64 -7.21
N ILE A 458 -14.25 10.63 -7.48
CA ILE A 458 -13.40 11.83 -7.48
C ILE A 458 -14.03 13.00 -8.25
N PRO A 459 -14.44 12.88 -9.52
CA PRO A 459 -15.00 14.00 -10.27
C PRO A 459 -16.35 14.51 -9.74
N LYS A 460 -17.03 13.72 -8.90
CA LYS A 460 -18.37 14.04 -8.36
C LYS A 460 -18.31 14.61 -6.94
N ILE A 461 -17.30 14.23 -6.17
CA ILE A 461 -17.10 14.68 -4.78
C ILE A 461 -16.13 15.86 -4.73
N TYR A 462 -15.11 15.84 -5.62
CA TYR A 462 -14.09 16.88 -5.71
C TYR A 462 -14.35 17.80 -6.91
N ASP A 463 -15.56 18.36 -6.97
CA ASP A 463 -16.03 19.22 -8.06
C ASP A 463 -15.56 20.68 -7.95
N GLN A 464 -15.12 21.12 -6.76
CA GLN A 464 -14.69 22.49 -6.49
C GLN A 464 -13.18 22.65 -6.52
N ALA A 465 -12.72 23.89 -6.75
CA ALA A 465 -11.32 24.25 -6.65
C ALA A 465 -10.84 24.15 -5.21
N ARG A 466 -9.91 23.24 -4.93
CA ARG A 466 -9.33 23.09 -3.59
C ARG A 466 -7.88 22.65 -3.64
N VAL A 467 -7.16 22.92 -2.55
CA VAL A 467 -5.81 22.41 -2.34
C VAL A 467 -5.91 21.04 -1.69
N MET A 468 -5.39 20.02 -2.35
CA MET A 468 -5.31 18.68 -1.80
C MET A 468 -3.89 18.29 -1.49
N ARG A 469 -3.72 17.60 -0.38
CA ARG A 469 -2.49 16.91 -0.08
C ARG A 469 -2.47 15.59 -0.86
N ILE A 470 -1.51 15.44 -1.75
CA ILE A 470 -1.25 14.19 -2.45
C ILE A 470 -0.01 13.51 -1.87
N ILE A 471 0.10 12.21 -2.06
CA ILE A 471 1.26 11.43 -1.63
C ILE A 471 1.96 10.91 -2.89
N GLY A 472 3.17 11.41 -3.14
CA GLY A 472 4.00 11.01 -4.27
C GLY A 472 4.46 9.56 -4.22
N ASP A 473 5.12 9.09 -5.28
CA ASP A 473 5.70 7.74 -5.35
C ASP A 473 6.78 7.51 -4.30
N ASP A 474 7.45 8.57 -3.88
CA ASP A 474 8.47 8.62 -2.83
C ASP A 474 7.87 8.63 -1.39
N GLY A 475 6.55 8.61 -1.26
CA GLY A 475 5.84 8.70 0.02
C GLY A 475 5.86 10.10 0.65
N LYS A 476 6.44 11.12 -0.01
CA LYS A 476 6.45 12.49 0.49
C LYS A 476 5.12 13.17 0.17
N PRO A 477 4.58 13.94 1.13
CA PRO A 477 3.38 14.73 0.89
C PRO A 477 3.71 15.94 0.02
N ASP A 478 2.90 16.17 -0.99
CA ASP A 478 2.90 17.39 -1.81
C ASP A 478 1.51 18.04 -1.77
N LEU A 479 1.44 19.35 -2.02
CA LEU A 479 0.20 20.10 -2.04
C LEU A 479 -0.10 20.49 -3.49
N VAL A 480 -1.20 19.98 -4.02
CA VAL A 480 -1.62 20.25 -5.38
C VAL A 480 -2.99 20.95 -5.37
N GLU A 481 -3.08 22.04 -6.12
CA GLU A 481 -4.37 22.70 -6.39
C GLU A 481 -5.07 21.95 -7.52
N ILE A 482 -6.27 21.43 -7.27
CA ILE A 482 -7.14 20.78 -8.26
C ILE A 482 -8.27 21.73 -8.67
N ASN A 483 -8.75 21.59 -9.90
CA ASN A 483 -9.88 22.32 -10.48
C ASN A 483 -9.74 23.87 -10.39
N LYS A 484 -8.50 24.39 -10.33
CA LYS A 484 -8.26 25.84 -10.23
C LYS A 484 -8.57 26.55 -11.54
N ARG A 485 -9.48 27.50 -11.51
CA ARG A 485 -9.73 28.39 -12.66
C ARG A 485 -8.52 29.31 -12.85
N SER A 486 -7.93 29.31 -14.02
CA SER A 486 -6.84 30.17 -14.45
C SER A 486 -7.14 30.73 -15.82
N GLN A 487 -6.69 31.95 -16.08
CA GLN A 487 -6.75 32.52 -17.43
C GLN A 487 -5.42 32.32 -18.16
N ASP A 488 -5.49 31.84 -19.38
CA ASP A 488 -4.32 31.73 -20.25
C ASP A 488 -3.84 33.12 -20.69
N GLN A 489 -2.65 33.19 -21.24
CA GLN A 489 -2.05 34.42 -21.78
C GLN A 489 -2.93 35.14 -22.83
N TYR A 490 -3.91 34.42 -23.38
CA TYR A 490 -4.89 34.91 -24.34
C TYR A 490 -6.26 35.27 -23.74
N GLY A 491 -6.38 35.23 -22.39
CA GLY A 491 -7.65 35.53 -21.69
C GLY A 491 -8.70 34.42 -21.77
N VAL A 492 -8.32 33.21 -22.18
CA VAL A 492 -9.22 32.05 -22.22
C VAL A 492 -9.21 31.40 -20.84
N ASP A 493 -10.39 31.18 -20.25
CA ASP A 493 -10.55 30.48 -18.98
C ASP A 493 -10.13 29.03 -19.16
N LYS A 494 -9.10 28.59 -18.41
CA LYS A 494 -8.62 27.22 -18.34
C LYS A 494 -8.69 26.73 -16.90
N ILE A 495 -9.13 25.48 -16.72
CA ILE A 495 -9.08 24.81 -15.42
C ILE A 495 -7.75 24.06 -15.33
N LEU A 496 -6.94 24.40 -14.31
CA LEU A 496 -5.68 23.72 -14.04
C LEU A 496 -5.96 22.46 -13.21
N ASN A 497 -5.29 21.36 -13.58
CA ASN A 497 -5.41 20.05 -12.92
C ASN A 497 -6.90 19.62 -12.80
N ASP A 498 -7.61 19.66 -13.92
CA ASP A 498 -9.01 19.28 -14.02
C ASP A 498 -9.13 17.74 -13.88
N VAL A 499 -9.64 17.28 -12.74
CA VAL A 499 -9.84 15.86 -12.44
C VAL A 499 -11.15 15.32 -13.03
N THR A 500 -11.96 16.17 -13.65
CA THR A 500 -13.26 15.79 -14.26
C THR A 500 -13.13 15.34 -15.71
N ILE A 501 -12.01 15.66 -16.38
CA ILE A 501 -11.76 15.38 -17.78
C ILE A 501 -10.80 14.20 -17.93
N GLY A 502 -11.07 13.34 -18.92
CA GLY A 502 -10.25 12.18 -19.26
C GLY A 502 -10.84 10.86 -18.78
N GLU A 503 -10.45 9.78 -19.43
CA GLU A 503 -10.77 8.41 -19.02
C GLU A 503 -9.51 7.77 -18.45
N TYR A 504 -9.59 7.28 -17.21
CA TYR A 504 -8.48 6.69 -16.49
C TYR A 504 -8.81 5.28 -16.05
N ASP A 505 -7.84 4.38 -16.06
CA ASP A 505 -7.95 3.02 -15.49
C ASP A 505 -6.93 2.81 -14.39
N VAL A 506 -7.20 1.81 -13.58
CA VAL A 506 -6.37 1.41 -12.46
C VAL A 506 -5.50 0.23 -12.83
N VAL A 507 -4.22 0.36 -12.57
CA VAL A 507 -3.27 -0.74 -12.57
C VAL A 507 -2.76 -0.92 -11.14
N MET A 508 -2.64 -2.17 -10.73
CA MET A 508 -2.07 -2.48 -9.42
C MET A 508 -0.57 -2.70 -9.56
N ASP A 509 0.20 -1.96 -8.80
CA ASP A 509 1.63 -2.22 -8.64
C ASP A 509 1.79 -3.24 -7.50
N THR A 510 1.98 -4.50 -7.90
CA THR A 510 2.25 -5.62 -7.00
C THR A 510 3.75 -5.81 -6.87
N GLY A 511 4.30 -5.30 -5.81
CA GLY A 511 5.72 -5.46 -5.54
C GLY A 511 6.03 -5.27 -4.07
N PRO A 512 7.25 -5.59 -3.62
CA PRO A 512 7.65 -5.34 -2.26
C PRO A 512 7.42 -3.87 -1.89
N GLY A 513 7.09 -3.60 -0.64
CA GLY A 513 6.86 -2.24 -0.15
C GLY A 513 8.04 -1.31 -0.46
N TYR A 514 7.82 0.00 -0.45
CA TYR A 514 8.83 1.01 -0.81
C TYR A 514 10.21 0.74 -0.16
N ASN A 515 10.24 0.40 1.13
CA ASN A 515 11.48 0.09 1.84
C ASN A 515 12.12 -1.22 1.34
N SER A 516 11.32 -2.24 1.04
CA SER A 516 11.83 -3.51 0.51
C SER A 516 12.36 -3.37 -0.91
N LYS A 517 11.66 -2.58 -1.77
CA LYS A 517 12.14 -2.23 -3.12
C LYS A 517 13.47 -1.47 -3.08
N ARG A 518 13.63 -0.55 -2.13
CA ARG A 518 14.90 0.18 -1.92
C ARG A 518 16.04 -0.77 -1.56
N ILE A 519 15.82 -1.65 -0.58
CA ILE A 519 16.82 -2.64 -0.14
C ILE A 519 17.18 -3.59 -1.29
N GLU A 520 16.18 -4.06 -2.04
CA GLU A 520 16.39 -4.96 -3.17
C GLU A 520 17.14 -4.26 -4.32
N ALA A 521 16.80 -3.01 -4.63
CA ALA A 521 17.52 -2.19 -5.60
C ALA A 521 18.98 -2.01 -5.20
N VAL A 522 19.25 -1.65 -3.94
CA VAL A 522 20.62 -1.53 -3.43
C VAL A 522 21.37 -2.86 -3.52
N ASN A 523 20.75 -3.98 -3.09
CA ASN A 523 21.37 -5.30 -3.17
C ASN A 523 21.65 -5.75 -4.61
N SER A 524 20.82 -5.37 -5.55
CA SER A 524 20.99 -5.66 -6.98
C SER A 524 22.07 -4.79 -7.63
N MET A 525 22.21 -3.54 -7.18
CA MET A 525 23.17 -2.57 -7.70
C MET A 525 24.58 -2.74 -7.09
N MET A 526 24.70 -3.22 -5.85
CA MET A 526 26.01 -3.40 -5.18
C MET A 526 26.96 -4.34 -5.93
N PRO A 527 26.53 -5.49 -6.48
CA PRO A 527 27.40 -6.33 -7.31
C PRO A 527 27.89 -5.64 -8.59
N LEU A 528 27.03 -4.80 -9.21
CA LEU A 528 27.38 -4.03 -10.41
C LEU A 528 28.43 -2.97 -10.11
N LEU A 529 28.30 -2.28 -8.96
CA LEU A 529 29.30 -1.34 -8.45
C LEU A 529 30.64 -2.00 -8.14
N SER A 530 30.60 -3.22 -7.62
CA SER A 530 31.82 -3.99 -7.35
C SER A 530 32.53 -4.42 -8.63
N ALA A 531 31.78 -4.63 -9.72
CA ALA A 531 32.31 -4.98 -11.02
C ALA A 531 32.87 -3.76 -11.79
N ASP A 532 32.22 -2.61 -11.71
CA ASP A 532 32.66 -1.34 -12.32
C ASP A 532 32.44 -0.15 -11.38
N PRO A 533 33.49 0.31 -10.65
CA PRO A 533 33.41 1.45 -9.74
C PRO A 533 33.05 2.78 -10.43
N ASN A 534 33.19 2.91 -11.75
CA ASN A 534 32.84 4.13 -12.47
C ASN A 534 31.32 4.36 -12.56
N LEU A 535 30.52 3.33 -12.32
CA LEU A 535 29.08 3.43 -12.25
C LEU A 535 28.58 4.40 -11.14
N ILE A 536 29.39 4.63 -10.10
CA ILE A 536 29.09 5.66 -9.09
C ILE A 536 28.94 7.04 -9.71
N ASN A 537 29.73 7.37 -10.72
CA ASN A 537 29.68 8.68 -11.38
C ASN A 537 28.45 8.83 -12.28
N VAL A 538 27.85 7.74 -12.72
CA VAL A 538 26.72 7.73 -13.67
C VAL A 538 25.40 7.52 -12.96
N ALA A 539 25.34 6.62 -11.97
CA ALA A 539 24.11 6.21 -11.29
C ALA A 539 24.21 6.29 -9.75
N GLY A 540 25.22 6.93 -9.22
CA GLY A 540 25.46 7.00 -7.78
C GLY A 540 24.33 7.72 -7.05
N ASP A 541 23.75 8.77 -7.65
CA ASP A 541 22.59 9.49 -7.12
C ASP A 541 21.39 8.55 -6.92
N LEU A 542 21.08 7.71 -7.90
CA LEU A 542 19.99 6.73 -7.81
C LEU A 542 20.24 5.66 -6.75
N ILE A 543 21.49 5.23 -6.59
CA ILE A 543 21.87 4.24 -5.58
C ILE A 543 21.72 4.81 -4.18
N PHE A 544 22.25 6.01 -3.92
CA PHE A 544 22.17 6.64 -2.61
C PHE A 544 20.73 7.06 -2.26
N ARG A 545 19.88 7.44 -3.22
CA ARG A 545 18.44 7.66 -2.99
C ARG A 545 17.72 6.40 -2.52
N ASN A 546 18.19 5.23 -2.90
CA ASN A 546 17.62 3.96 -2.47
C ASN A 546 18.25 3.43 -1.16
N MET A 547 19.27 4.06 -0.60
CA MET A 547 19.84 3.70 0.70
C MET A 547 19.05 4.34 1.85
N ASP A 548 18.90 3.59 2.96
CA ASP A 548 18.13 4.03 4.13
C ASP A 548 19.07 4.31 5.32
N PHE A 549 19.87 5.38 5.23
CA PHE A 549 20.66 5.87 6.34
C PHE A 549 20.61 7.41 6.42
N PRO A 550 20.78 8.00 7.62
CA PRO A 550 20.76 9.47 7.76
C PRO A 550 21.78 10.15 6.87
N GLY A 551 21.33 11.00 5.95
CA GLY A 551 22.18 11.74 5.02
C GLY A 551 22.33 11.11 3.62
N ALA A 552 21.70 9.98 3.34
CA ALA A 552 21.70 9.35 2.01
C ALA A 552 21.15 10.29 0.93
N ASP A 553 20.05 10.98 1.19
CA ASP A 553 19.44 11.96 0.29
C ASP A 553 20.39 13.14 0.01
N VAL A 554 21.11 13.62 1.03
CA VAL A 554 22.08 14.72 0.85
C VAL A 554 23.25 14.32 -0.04
N ILE A 555 23.69 13.07 0.07
CA ILE A 555 24.75 12.51 -0.79
C ILE A 555 24.21 12.34 -2.22
N ALA A 556 23.00 11.80 -2.37
CA ALA A 556 22.35 11.66 -3.67
C ALA A 556 22.20 13.00 -4.39
N ASP A 557 21.75 14.04 -3.70
CA ASP A 557 21.59 15.38 -4.28
C ASP A 557 22.94 16.00 -4.68
N ARG A 558 24.00 15.78 -3.91
CA ARG A 558 25.35 16.21 -4.29
C ARG A 558 25.88 15.47 -5.52
N LEU A 559 25.64 14.17 -5.61
CA LEU A 559 26.02 13.38 -6.78
C LEU A 559 25.19 13.78 -8.01
N ALA A 560 23.89 13.98 -7.85
CA ALA A 560 23.01 14.48 -8.92
C ALA A 560 23.45 15.85 -9.44
N ALA A 561 23.87 16.77 -8.54
CA ALA A 561 24.39 18.06 -8.93
C ALA A 561 25.70 17.98 -9.73
N SER A 562 26.51 16.95 -9.49
CA SER A 562 27.78 16.72 -10.21
C SER A 562 27.61 15.86 -11.48
N ASN A 563 26.49 15.19 -11.65
CA ASN A 563 26.21 14.28 -12.76
C ASN A 563 25.41 14.99 -13.87
N PRO A 564 25.96 15.20 -15.07
CA PRO A 564 25.23 15.82 -16.17
C PRO A 564 23.97 15.05 -16.60
N LEU A 565 23.97 13.73 -16.43
CA LEU A 565 22.84 12.87 -16.78
C LEU A 565 21.68 12.98 -15.78
N ALA A 566 21.96 13.25 -14.52
CA ALA A 566 20.94 13.44 -13.48
C ALA A 566 20.15 14.76 -13.61
N GLN A 567 20.65 15.71 -14.42
CA GLN A 567 19.97 16.98 -14.70
C GLN A 567 18.98 16.88 -15.87
N ILE A 568 18.87 15.68 -16.47
CA ILE A 568 17.95 15.41 -17.56
C ILE A 568 16.59 15.05 -16.95
N ASP A 569 15.57 15.82 -17.30
CA ASP A 569 14.20 15.57 -16.85
C ASP A 569 13.66 14.28 -17.52
N ASP A 570 13.51 13.20 -16.76
CA ASP A 570 13.02 11.89 -17.25
C ASP A 570 11.61 11.96 -17.86
N LYS A 571 10.92 13.08 -17.67
CA LYS A 571 9.54 13.32 -18.11
C LYS A 571 9.44 14.01 -19.48
N SER A 572 10.56 14.25 -20.17
CA SER A 572 10.53 14.90 -21.48
C SER A 572 10.50 13.85 -22.61
N ASP A 573 9.57 14.00 -23.55
CA ASP A 573 9.43 13.19 -24.79
C ASP A 573 10.62 13.35 -25.76
N VAL A 574 11.76 13.87 -25.32
CA VAL A 574 12.92 14.17 -26.15
C VAL A 574 13.89 13.00 -26.12
N PRO A 575 14.37 12.53 -27.29
CA PRO A 575 15.32 11.42 -27.35
C PRO A 575 16.59 11.63 -26.51
N PRO A 576 17.12 10.58 -25.85
CA PRO A 576 18.26 10.70 -24.92
C PRO A 576 19.50 11.36 -25.50
N GLN A 577 19.77 11.21 -26.78
CA GLN A 577 20.91 11.86 -27.48
C GLN A 577 20.77 13.38 -27.56
N VAL A 578 19.53 13.88 -27.78
CA VAL A 578 19.26 15.32 -27.83
C VAL A 578 19.29 15.92 -26.42
N GLN A 579 18.81 15.18 -25.42
CA GLN A 579 18.90 15.57 -24.01
C GLN A 579 20.37 15.70 -23.54
N MET A 580 21.23 14.75 -23.93
CA MET A 580 22.65 14.80 -23.63
C MET A 580 23.34 16.02 -24.27
N GLN A 581 23.03 16.37 -25.50
CA GLN A 581 23.53 17.57 -26.16
C GLN A 581 23.04 18.85 -25.49
N LEU A 582 21.78 18.87 -25.05
CA LEU A 582 21.19 19.97 -24.29
C LEU A 582 21.89 20.19 -22.93
N ALA A 583 22.16 19.10 -22.21
CA ALA A 583 22.87 19.16 -20.93
C ALA A 583 24.31 19.65 -21.09
N GLN A 584 25.05 19.16 -22.09
CA GLN A 584 26.39 19.65 -22.42
C GLN A 584 26.39 21.12 -22.81
N SER A 585 25.40 21.54 -23.59
CA SER A 585 25.26 22.96 -23.99
C SER A 585 24.98 23.88 -22.79
N LYS A 586 24.08 23.45 -21.86
CA LYS A 586 23.82 24.18 -20.61
C LYS A 586 25.08 24.33 -19.75
N GLN A 587 25.85 23.27 -19.62
CA GLN A 587 27.11 23.30 -18.85
C GLN A 587 28.14 24.23 -19.45
N SER A 588 28.26 24.23 -20.79
CA SER A 588 29.14 25.16 -21.51
C SER A 588 28.70 26.62 -21.34
N ILE A 589 27.42 26.89 -21.36
CA ILE A 589 26.84 28.23 -21.11
C ILE A 589 27.16 28.71 -19.69
N GLN A 590 27.01 27.82 -18.68
CA GLN A 590 27.34 28.17 -17.30
C GLN A 590 28.85 28.51 -17.12
N GLN A 591 29.74 27.73 -17.74
CA GLN A 591 31.18 28.01 -17.70
C GLN A 591 31.50 29.32 -18.37
N LEU A 592 30.92 29.61 -19.54
CA LEU A 592 31.11 30.88 -20.25
C LEU A 592 30.58 32.08 -19.44
N GLN A 593 29.44 31.91 -18.77
CA GLN A 593 28.89 32.95 -17.88
C GLN A 593 29.82 33.23 -16.68
N GLN A 594 30.38 32.19 -16.04
CA GLN A 594 31.34 32.36 -14.95
C GLN A 594 32.61 33.05 -15.42
N GLN A 595 33.15 32.67 -16.58
CA GLN A 595 34.32 33.34 -17.17
C GLN A 595 34.04 34.79 -17.51
N LEU A 596 32.85 35.09 -18.02
CA LEU A 596 32.43 36.46 -18.32
C LEU A 596 32.30 37.32 -17.06
N GLN A 597 31.74 36.77 -15.96
CA GLN A 597 31.68 37.46 -14.68
C GLN A 597 33.09 37.70 -14.08
N ALA A 598 33.98 36.72 -14.17
CA ALA A 598 35.37 36.88 -13.72
C ALA A 598 36.12 37.95 -14.51
N ALA A 599 35.94 37.99 -15.84
CA ALA A 599 36.55 39.02 -16.70
C ALA A 599 35.96 40.39 -16.42
N GLN A 600 34.67 40.53 -16.15
CA GLN A 600 34.05 41.80 -15.73
C GLN A 600 34.55 42.28 -14.38
N MET A 601 34.75 41.40 -13.40
CA MET A 601 35.37 41.77 -12.10
C MET A 601 36.80 42.25 -12.27
N MET A 602 37.61 41.62 -13.14
CA MET A 602 38.96 42.04 -13.43
C MET A 602 39.02 43.44 -14.10
N LEU A 603 38.07 43.74 -14.98
CA LEU A 603 37.96 45.08 -15.59
C LEU A 603 37.60 46.15 -14.55
N LYS A 604 36.64 45.82 -13.65
CA LYS A 604 36.23 46.77 -12.60
C LYS A 604 37.34 47.05 -11.61
N SER A 605 38.09 46.04 -11.19
CA SER A 605 39.26 46.23 -10.30
C SER A 605 40.38 47.04 -10.93
N ARG A 606 40.59 46.97 -12.27
CA ARG A 606 41.55 47.81 -12.98
C ARG A 606 41.08 49.26 -13.08
N SER A 607 39.79 49.50 -13.31
CA SER A 607 39.19 50.83 -13.33
C SER A 607 39.31 51.52 -11.95
N ASP A 608 39.10 50.78 -10.87
CA ASP A 608 39.20 51.28 -9.51
C ASP A 608 40.67 51.63 -9.15
N VAL A 609 41.65 50.85 -9.62
CA VAL A 609 43.11 51.15 -9.45
C VAL A 609 43.52 52.37 -10.25
N GLU A 610 42.93 52.59 -11.45
CA GLU A 610 43.18 53.80 -12.20
C GLU A 610 42.59 55.07 -11.57
N GLN A 611 41.37 54.96 -11.00
CA GLN A 611 40.77 56.05 -10.23
C GLN A 611 41.65 56.42 -8.98
N MET A 612 42.10 55.38 -8.25
CA MET A 612 42.99 55.58 -7.12
C MET A 612 44.33 56.20 -7.54
N LYS A 613 44.88 55.89 -8.73
CA LYS A 613 46.10 56.56 -9.27
C LYS A 613 45.83 58.01 -9.61
N GLN A 614 44.72 58.37 -10.23
CA GLN A 614 44.34 59.75 -10.52
C GLN A 614 44.08 60.55 -9.26
N GLU A 615 43.44 59.99 -8.24
CA GLU A 615 43.26 60.64 -6.95
C GLU A 615 44.60 60.84 -6.21
N ALA A 616 45.55 59.89 -6.33
CA ALA A 616 46.89 60.01 -5.77
C ALA A 616 47.74 61.07 -6.53
N GLU A 617 47.54 61.17 -7.86
CA GLU A 617 48.19 62.24 -8.65
C GLU A 617 47.59 63.62 -8.33
N THR A 618 46.30 63.77 -8.17
CA THR A 618 45.65 65.01 -7.76
C THR A 618 46.10 65.46 -6.35
N LYS A 619 46.19 64.52 -5.41
CA LYS A 619 46.75 64.78 -4.08
C LYS A 619 48.22 65.16 -4.13
N ARG A 620 49.03 64.56 -5.03
CA ARG A 620 50.43 64.94 -5.27
C ARG A 620 50.58 66.34 -5.90
N LEU A 621 49.64 66.72 -6.77
CA LEU A 621 49.64 68.08 -7.36
C LEU A 621 49.30 69.16 -6.31
N VAL A 622 48.37 68.91 -5.42
CA VAL A 622 48.02 69.81 -4.31
C VAL A 622 49.22 69.97 -3.33
N ILE A 623 49.93 68.88 -3.04
CA ILE A 623 51.16 68.93 -2.20
C ILE A 623 52.33 69.65 -2.93
N LYS A 624 52.41 69.56 -4.29
CA LYS A 624 53.44 70.26 -5.08
C LYS A 624 53.21 71.73 -5.17
N GLU A 625 51.98 72.26 -5.12
CA GLU A 625 51.70 73.69 -5.10
C GLU A 625 52.12 74.36 -3.78
N THR A 626 52.07 73.64 -2.68
CA THR A 626 52.48 74.12 -1.37
C THR A 626 54.03 74.15 -1.21
N ASN A 627 54.78 73.35 -1.96
CA ASN A 627 56.25 73.29 -1.90
C ASN A 627 56.96 74.05 -3.02
N ARG A 628 56.19 74.78 -3.87
CA ARG A 628 56.72 75.47 -5.07
C ARG A 628 57.48 76.82 -4.81
N ALA A 629 57.62 77.24 -3.58
CA ALA A 629 58.35 78.43 -3.21
C ALA A 629 59.86 78.23 -2.92
N GLN A 630 60.34 76.93 -2.89
CA GLN A 630 61.74 76.67 -2.53
C GLN A 630 62.63 75.91 -3.54
N ASP A 631 62.08 75.46 -4.73
CA ASP A 631 62.89 74.61 -5.61
C ASP A 631 62.91 75.02 -7.08
N ILE A 632 63.40 76.23 -7.36
CA ILE A 632 63.60 76.73 -8.74
C ILE A 632 64.93 76.31 -9.35
N GLU A 633 65.89 75.82 -8.58
CA GLU A 633 67.22 75.57 -9.06
C GLU A 633 67.62 74.12 -9.40
N LEU A 634 66.76 73.12 -9.22
CA LEU A 634 67.04 71.70 -9.54
C LEU A 634 66.32 71.16 -10.77
N ARG A 635 65.71 72.00 -11.58
CA ARG A 635 64.70 71.56 -12.59
C ARG A 635 65.21 71.21 -13.98
N ASP A 636 66.45 71.40 -14.35
CA ASP A 636 66.84 71.18 -15.74
C ASP A 636 67.43 69.79 -16.08
N GLN A 637 67.76 68.97 -15.08
CA GLN A 637 68.31 67.63 -15.36
C GLN A 637 67.32 66.49 -15.25
N GLU A 638 66.16 66.64 -14.60
CA GLU A 638 65.12 65.55 -14.50
C GLU A 638 64.07 65.52 -15.61
N ARG A 639 63.94 66.59 -16.40
CA ARG A 639 62.93 66.69 -17.45
C ARG A 639 63.11 65.68 -18.61
N HIS A 640 64.31 65.28 -18.93
CA HIS A 640 64.56 64.37 -20.04
C HIS A 640 64.37 62.87 -19.68
N ARG A 641 64.47 62.52 -18.43
CA ARG A 641 64.36 61.10 -18.03
C ARG A 641 62.93 60.66 -17.83
N ASN A 642 61.98 61.52 -17.47
CA ASN A 642 60.61 61.20 -17.16
C ASN A 642 59.65 61.17 -18.39
N MET A 643 60.09 61.67 -19.53
CA MET A 643 59.29 61.75 -20.75
C MET A 643 59.28 60.38 -21.47
N VAL A 644 60.32 59.59 -21.41
CA VAL A 644 60.48 58.31 -22.08
C VAL A 644 59.70 57.19 -21.34
N LEU A 645 59.64 57.26 -20.00
CA LEU A 645 58.95 56.23 -19.17
C LEU A 645 57.40 56.37 -19.19
N LYS A 646 56.85 57.57 -19.48
CA LYS A 646 55.40 57.79 -19.52
C LYS A 646 54.72 57.29 -20.79
N THR A 647 55.43 57.26 -21.90
CA THR A 647 54.86 56.75 -23.19
C THR A 647 54.77 55.24 -23.27
N ASP A 648 55.72 54.52 -22.66
CA ASP A 648 55.69 53.05 -22.69
C ASP A 648 54.61 52.39 -21.79
N THR A 649 54.32 52.97 -20.61
CA THR A 649 53.30 52.45 -19.69
C THR A 649 51.90 52.74 -20.19
N GLN A 650 51.65 53.91 -20.85
CA GLN A 650 50.29 54.16 -21.43
C GLN A 650 49.98 53.31 -22.65
N ALA A 651 50.97 52.96 -23.47
CA ALA A 651 50.85 52.08 -24.60
C ALA A 651 50.50 50.63 -24.14
N HIS A 652 51.18 50.15 -23.10
CA HIS A 652 50.98 48.82 -22.56
C HIS A 652 49.61 48.66 -21.90
N ASP A 653 49.12 49.64 -21.13
CA ASP A 653 47.80 49.59 -20.47
C ASP A 653 46.69 49.71 -21.49
N THR A 654 46.84 50.41 -22.58
CA THR A 654 45.83 50.52 -23.65
C THR A 654 45.71 49.19 -24.42
N ILE A 655 46.83 48.51 -24.70
CA ILE A 655 46.88 47.24 -25.40
C ILE A 655 46.18 46.13 -24.56
N VAL A 656 46.45 46.05 -23.26
CA VAL A 656 45.86 45.09 -22.34
C VAL A 656 44.35 45.31 -22.17
N LYS A 657 43.87 46.59 -22.11
CA LYS A 657 42.43 46.88 -22.07
C LYS A 657 41.72 46.48 -23.34
N THR A 658 42.33 46.72 -24.50
CA THR A 658 41.76 46.39 -25.79
C THR A 658 41.70 44.87 -26.00
N GLN A 659 42.72 44.13 -25.57
CA GLN A 659 42.71 42.66 -25.60
C GLN A 659 41.66 42.08 -24.68
N THR A 660 41.51 42.56 -23.46
CA THR A 660 40.51 42.06 -22.50
C THR A 660 39.07 42.34 -23.00
N GLN A 661 38.87 43.51 -23.64
CA GLN A 661 37.57 43.88 -24.23
C GLN A 661 37.22 43.01 -25.44
N LEU A 662 38.19 42.69 -26.28
CA LEU A 662 38.04 41.75 -27.41
C LEU A 662 37.75 40.34 -26.95
N GLU A 663 38.34 39.85 -25.88
CA GLU A 663 38.06 38.55 -25.29
C GLU A 663 36.63 38.46 -24.72
N ILE A 664 36.17 39.54 -24.05
CA ILE A 664 34.79 39.62 -23.54
C ILE A 664 33.77 39.65 -24.67
N GLU A 665 34.03 40.37 -25.75
CA GLU A 665 33.14 40.41 -26.91
C GLU A 665 33.12 39.05 -27.64
N ARG A 666 34.24 38.36 -27.70
CA ARG A 666 34.33 37.01 -28.25
C ARG A 666 33.56 36.02 -27.41
N MET A 667 33.71 36.05 -26.08
CA MET A 667 32.92 35.21 -25.17
C MET A 667 31.41 35.48 -25.24
N LYS A 668 31.00 36.76 -25.43
CA LYS A 668 29.59 37.12 -25.65
C LYS A 668 29.06 36.57 -26.98
N ALA A 669 29.88 36.65 -28.03
CA ALA A 669 29.52 36.11 -29.33
C ALA A 669 29.41 34.57 -29.30
N ASP A 670 30.34 33.90 -28.65
CA ASP A 670 30.31 32.46 -28.46
C ASP A 670 29.07 32.03 -27.64
N LEU A 671 28.76 32.77 -26.56
CA LEU A 671 27.54 32.53 -25.76
C LEU A 671 26.26 32.72 -26.59
N ALA A 672 26.21 33.74 -27.44
CA ALA A 672 25.06 33.98 -28.32
C ALA A 672 24.90 32.87 -29.35
N VAL A 673 26.00 32.35 -29.91
CA VAL A 673 26.00 31.22 -30.83
C VAL A 673 25.49 29.95 -30.15
N TYR A 674 25.93 29.67 -28.91
CA TYR A 674 25.45 28.55 -28.13
C TYR A 674 23.96 28.66 -27.78
N LEU A 675 23.48 29.84 -27.41
CA LEU A 675 22.06 30.09 -27.15
C LEU A 675 21.21 29.87 -28.41
N ALA A 676 21.68 30.40 -29.57
CA ALA A 676 20.98 30.20 -30.84
C ALA A 676 20.98 28.71 -31.29
N GLN A 677 22.02 27.95 -30.96
CA GLN A 677 22.05 26.52 -31.21
C GLN A 677 21.06 25.77 -30.29
N LEU A 678 20.93 26.19 -29.06
CA LEU A 678 20.03 25.64 -28.05
C LEU A 678 18.57 25.87 -28.43
N ASP A 679 18.25 27.08 -28.89
CA ASP A 679 16.92 27.43 -29.41
C ASP A 679 16.57 26.59 -30.65
N ARG A 680 17.50 26.41 -31.58
CA ARG A 680 17.31 25.55 -32.75
C ARG A 680 17.12 24.06 -32.38
N LEU A 681 17.80 23.59 -31.33
CA LEU A 681 17.62 22.21 -30.85
C LEU A 681 16.29 22.05 -30.13
N SER A 682 15.85 23.05 -29.37
CA SER A 682 14.54 23.04 -28.71
C SER A 682 13.40 23.12 -29.72
N GLU A 683 13.51 23.95 -30.76
CA GLU A 683 12.54 24.01 -31.86
C GLU A 683 12.46 22.70 -32.66
N LYS A 684 13.61 22.06 -32.93
CA LYS A 684 13.63 20.75 -33.61
C LYS A 684 13.03 19.64 -32.73
N ALA A 685 13.21 19.70 -31.43
CA ALA A 685 12.58 18.78 -30.48
C ALA A 685 11.06 18.99 -30.41
N ALA A 686 10.59 20.24 -30.45
CA ALA A 686 9.17 20.57 -30.45
C ALA A 686 8.45 20.23 -31.76
N THR A 687 9.15 20.25 -32.90
CA THR A 687 8.56 19.97 -34.23
C THR A 687 8.65 18.50 -34.65
N GLY A 688 9.23 17.62 -33.84
CA GLY A 688 9.33 16.19 -34.19
C GLY A 688 10.33 15.84 -35.29
N GLU A 689 10.95 16.83 -35.95
CA GLU A 689 11.89 16.61 -37.07
C GLU A 689 13.19 15.91 -36.65
N ALA A 690 13.47 15.84 -35.35
CA ALA A 690 14.67 15.17 -34.82
C ALA A 690 14.51 13.64 -34.81
N ILE A 691 13.29 13.11 -34.89
CA ILE A 691 13.00 11.67 -34.78
C ILE A 691 13.22 10.96 -36.14
N GLU A 692 13.04 11.62 -37.26
CA GLU A 692 13.18 11.00 -38.57
C GLU A 692 14.63 10.86 -39.09
N ARG A 693 15.59 11.53 -38.48
CA ARG A 693 17.01 11.45 -38.87
C ARG A 693 17.90 10.59 -37.95
N ALA A 694 17.35 10.09 -36.84
CA ALA A 694 18.05 9.21 -35.89
C ALA A 694 17.66 7.72 -36.04
N ILE A 695 16.72 7.37 -36.95
CA ILE A 695 16.46 6.04 -37.47
C ILE A 695 17.12 5.94 -38.85
#